data_255190c8e364ebb30d57735f10e52f9b
#
_entry.id   255190c8e364ebb30d57735f10e52f9b
#
_cell.length_a   1.000
_cell.length_b   1.000
_cell.length_c   1.000
_cell.angle_alpha   90.00
_cell.angle_beta   90.00
_cell.angle_gamma   90.00
#
_symmetry.space_group_name_H-M   'P 1'
#
loop_
_entity.id
_entity.type
_entity.pdbx_description
1 polymer ?
#
loop_
_entity_poly.entity_id
_entity_poly.type
_entity_poly.pdbx_seq_one_letter_code
_entity_poly.pdbx_strand_id
1 'polypeptide(L)'
;MFKKILIANRGEIACRVIRTARKMGIKTVAVYSDADARAPHVRMADEAVRLGPPPASESYLNAELIIDACKATGAEAVHPGYGFLSERESFAKALAENGIAFIGPPPNAIAAMGDKIQSKKLAKEAGVNVVPGYLGEIADTHEAVRIASDIGYPVMMKASAGGGGKGMRLAWSEKDVREGFEATKREGLASFGDDRVFIEKFIESPRHIEIQVLGDQHGTIVYLGERECSIQRRHQKVVEEAPSPFVTPEMRKAMGEQAVALARAVGYYSAGTVELIVSGADTSGKSFYFLEMNTRLQVEHPVTEEVTGLDLVEQMIRVAAGEKLSFGQDDVRLKGWAIENRVYAEDPYRGFLPSTGRLVRYHPPAEEKGERVDDGVVEGGEVSMFYDPMIAKLITYGDTREEAIDRQIAALDAFAIDGIGHNVDFLSALMQHPRFREGRLTTGFIAEEYPEGFTGAPASDALRRKLAALGALIATAEAKRARHIDGQLGAPLAAPADWVARIDGEDFEVSVNGEGITVAGAPLTVDLGYTPGQRLVEAIIDGDPLTVKLERKGSSWLFTTRGAKHDVRVLTPRSAALAGYMIEKVPPDLSKYLLCPMPGLLTALHVGEGDKVEAGQPLAVVEAMKMENILRAEKAGIVAKVEAKPGDSLAVDAVILEFE
;
A
#
# COMPACT_ATOMS: atom_id res chain seq x y z
N MET A 1 29.22 -19.00 4.83
CA MET A 1 28.64 -17.72 4.36
C MET A 1 28.86 -17.56 2.87
N PHE A 2 27.87 -17.14 2.10
CA PHE A 2 27.95 -16.95 0.65
C PHE A 2 28.87 -15.80 0.26
N LYS A 3 29.53 -15.90 -0.89
CA LYS A 3 30.35 -14.82 -1.45
C LYS A 3 29.55 -13.95 -2.44
N LYS A 4 28.56 -14.56 -3.12
CA LYS A 4 27.72 -13.90 -4.10
C LYS A 4 26.31 -14.51 -4.10
N ILE A 5 25.29 -13.63 -4.05
CA ILE A 5 23.88 -14.03 -4.13
C ILE A 5 23.19 -13.33 -5.30
N LEU A 6 22.21 -14.00 -5.92
CA LEU A 6 21.31 -13.41 -6.89
C LEU A 6 20.00 -13.04 -6.21
N ILE A 7 19.46 -11.86 -6.55
CA ILE A 7 18.16 -11.40 -6.06
C ILE A 7 17.13 -11.61 -7.17
N ALA A 8 16.26 -12.63 -7.01
CA ALA A 8 15.23 -12.99 -7.99
C ALA A 8 13.97 -12.15 -7.79
N ASN A 9 14.14 -10.83 -7.74
CA ASN A 9 13.06 -9.87 -7.56
C ASN A 9 13.46 -8.49 -8.11
N ARG A 10 12.57 -7.50 -7.98
CA ARG A 10 12.71 -6.14 -8.46
C ARG A 10 12.25 -5.10 -7.42
N GLY A 11 12.41 -3.82 -7.78
CA GLY A 11 11.86 -2.73 -7.00
C GLY A 11 12.46 -2.61 -5.60
N GLU A 12 11.63 -2.22 -4.64
CA GLU A 12 12.09 -1.87 -3.30
C GLU A 12 12.70 -3.08 -2.57
N ILE A 13 12.10 -4.29 -2.70
CA ILE A 13 12.62 -5.47 -2.03
C ILE A 13 13.99 -5.90 -2.57
N ALA A 14 14.24 -5.74 -3.87
CA ALA A 14 15.57 -5.99 -4.41
C ALA A 14 16.60 -4.99 -3.85
N CYS A 15 16.25 -3.70 -3.79
CA CYS A 15 17.09 -2.69 -3.13
C CYS A 15 17.35 -3.01 -1.66
N ARG A 16 16.30 -3.43 -0.94
CA ARG A 16 16.36 -3.82 0.48
C ARG A 16 17.33 -4.98 0.73
N VAL A 17 17.23 -6.03 -0.08
CA VAL A 17 18.13 -7.20 0.02
C VAL A 17 19.57 -6.82 -0.33
N ILE A 18 19.78 -6.00 -1.37
CA ILE A 18 21.12 -5.52 -1.76
C ILE A 18 21.77 -4.73 -0.61
N ARG A 19 21.01 -3.85 0.08
CA ARG A 19 21.54 -3.06 1.21
C ARG A 19 22.10 -3.97 2.31
N THR A 20 21.37 -5.01 2.69
CA THR A 20 21.81 -5.97 3.72
C THR A 20 22.98 -6.84 3.23
N ALA A 21 22.89 -7.42 2.03
CA ALA A 21 23.99 -8.22 1.47
C ALA A 21 25.29 -7.43 1.43
N ARG A 22 25.23 -6.14 1.04
CA ARG A 22 26.39 -5.24 1.02
C ARG A 22 26.97 -5.00 2.42
N LYS A 23 26.11 -4.78 3.45
CA LYS A 23 26.55 -4.68 4.85
C LYS A 23 27.27 -5.95 5.33
N MET A 24 26.84 -7.11 4.82
CA MET A 24 27.46 -8.41 5.11
C MET A 24 28.72 -8.71 4.29
N GLY A 25 29.10 -7.84 3.35
CA GLY A 25 30.24 -8.03 2.45
C GLY A 25 29.98 -9.06 1.34
N ILE A 26 28.71 -9.34 1.03
CA ILE A 26 28.29 -10.32 0.01
C ILE A 26 28.03 -9.57 -1.31
N LYS A 27 28.60 -10.04 -2.41
CA LYS A 27 28.34 -9.52 -3.76
C LYS A 27 26.94 -9.88 -4.22
N THR A 28 26.35 -9.00 -5.01
CA THR A 28 24.96 -9.10 -5.45
C THR A 28 24.82 -9.12 -6.96
N VAL A 29 23.93 -9.97 -7.45
CA VAL A 29 23.49 -10.00 -8.84
C VAL A 29 22.01 -9.59 -8.87
N ALA A 30 21.68 -8.51 -9.56
CA ALA A 30 20.31 -8.14 -9.86
C ALA A 30 19.86 -8.80 -11.17
N VAL A 31 18.59 -9.12 -11.26
CA VAL A 31 17.95 -9.49 -12.53
C VAL A 31 16.94 -8.43 -12.92
N TYR A 32 16.71 -8.23 -14.23
CA TYR A 32 15.80 -7.20 -14.68
C TYR A 32 15.14 -7.53 -16.04
N SER A 33 13.89 -7.09 -16.18
CA SER A 33 13.20 -7.01 -17.48
C SER A 33 13.53 -5.69 -18.18
N ASP A 34 13.16 -5.56 -19.44
CA ASP A 34 13.38 -4.31 -20.20
C ASP A 34 12.76 -3.08 -19.54
N ALA A 35 11.62 -3.22 -18.87
CA ALA A 35 10.99 -2.12 -18.12
C ALA A 35 11.84 -1.62 -16.94
N ASP A 36 12.64 -2.48 -16.33
CA ASP A 36 13.44 -2.18 -15.15
C ASP A 36 14.93 -1.87 -15.45
N ALA A 37 15.32 -1.81 -16.72
CA ALA A 37 16.74 -1.65 -17.11
C ALA A 37 17.47 -0.45 -16.46
N ARG A 38 16.70 0.56 -16.01
CA ARG A 38 17.23 1.77 -15.34
C ARG A 38 16.85 1.85 -13.86
N ALA A 39 16.20 0.81 -13.32
CA ALA A 39 15.74 0.80 -11.93
C ALA A 39 16.90 0.84 -10.92
N PRO A 40 16.67 1.37 -9.70
CA PRO A 40 17.70 1.50 -8.67
C PRO A 40 18.40 0.18 -8.34
N HIS A 41 17.67 -0.92 -8.18
CA HIS A 41 18.27 -2.22 -7.83
C HIS A 41 19.30 -2.71 -8.87
N VAL A 42 19.08 -2.40 -10.17
CA VAL A 42 20.02 -2.75 -11.25
C VAL A 42 21.32 -1.97 -11.11
N ARG A 43 21.24 -0.68 -10.71
CA ARG A 43 22.42 0.18 -10.51
C ARG A 43 23.14 -0.08 -9.19
N MET A 44 22.41 -0.55 -8.18
CA MET A 44 22.95 -0.84 -6.85
C MET A 44 23.74 -2.17 -6.82
N ALA A 45 23.32 -3.16 -7.57
CA ALA A 45 23.96 -4.48 -7.57
C ALA A 45 25.39 -4.43 -8.16
N ASP A 46 26.24 -5.40 -7.78
CA ASP A 46 27.59 -5.54 -8.33
C ASP A 46 27.55 -6.01 -9.78
N GLU A 47 26.57 -6.86 -10.12
CA GLU A 47 26.33 -7.39 -11.46
C GLU A 47 24.83 -7.36 -11.76
N ALA A 48 24.45 -7.29 -13.02
CA ALA A 48 23.05 -7.32 -13.43
C ALA A 48 22.85 -8.16 -14.71
N VAL A 49 21.78 -8.95 -14.75
CA VAL A 49 21.45 -9.84 -15.87
C VAL A 49 20.04 -9.51 -16.39
N ARG A 50 19.95 -9.25 -17.70
CA ARG A 50 18.68 -9.03 -18.38
C ARG A 50 17.94 -10.37 -18.53
N LEU A 51 16.65 -10.40 -18.12
CA LEU A 51 15.80 -11.59 -18.27
C LEU A 51 15.01 -11.61 -19.58
N GLY A 52 14.55 -10.44 -20.06
CA GLY A 52 13.72 -10.38 -21.26
C GLY A 52 12.73 -9.22 -21.25
N PRO A 53 11.59 -9.36 -21.98
CA PRO A 53 10.57 -8.33 -22.11
C PRO A 53 9.85 -8.05 -20.77
N PRO A 54 9.04 -6.96 -20.72
CA PRO A 54 8.40 -6.52 -19.48
C PRO A 54 7.43 -7.50 -18.81
N PRO A 55 6.60 -8.31 -19.53
CA PRO A 55 5.69 -9.24 -18.86
C PRO A 55 6.39 -10.16 -17.89
N ALA A 56 5.87 -10.30 -16.66
CA ALA A 56 6.49 -11.11 -15.62
C ALA A 56 6.59 -12.59 -16.00
N SER A 57 5.63 -13.11 -16.77
CA SER A 57 5.62 -14.49 -17.28
C SER A 57 6.81 -14.80 -18.21
N GLU A 58 7.32 -13.78 -18.89
CA GLU A 58 8.45 -13.90 -19.83
C GLU A 58 9.80 -13.49 -19.21
N SER A 59 9.78 -13.06 -17.92
CA SER A 59 10.95 -12.56 -17.20
C SER A 59 11.03 -13.11 -15.78
N TYR A 60 10.53 -12.40 -14.78
CA TYR A 60 10.69 -12.71 -13.35
C TYR A 60 10.03 -14.02 -12.88
N LEU A 61 9.03 -14.54 -13.61
CA LEU A 61 8.37 -15.82 -13.33
C LEU A 61 9.01 -17.01 -14.06
N ASN A 62 10.03 -16.78 -14.88
CA ASN A 62 10.75 -17.82 -15.59
C ASN A 62 11.93 -18.33 -14.75
N ALA A 63 11.75 -19.50 -14.11
CA ALA A 63 12.76 -20.11 -13.25
C ALA A 63 14.06 -20.46 -13.98
N GLU A 64 13.99 -20.88 -15.26
CA GLU A 64 15.16 -21.26 -16.05
C GLU A 64 16.08 -20.06 -16.28
N LEU A 65 15.51 -18.89 -16.63
CA LEU A 65 16.29 -17.66 -16.82
C LEU A 65 17.02 -17.24 -15.53
N ILE A 66 16.41 -17.43 -14.36
CA ILE A 66 17.02 -17.14 -13.07
C ILE A 66 18.19 -18.09 -12.79
N ILE A 67 18.00 -19.41 -13.03
CA ILE A 67 19.03 -20.42 -12.84
C ILE A 67 20.20 -20.19 -13.80
N ASP A 68 19.93 -19.85 -15.05
CA ASP A 68 20.97 -19.52 -16.04
C ASP A 68 21.74 -18.27 -15.64
N ALA A 69 21.08 -17.24 -15.12
CA ALA A 69 21.73 -16.07 -14.57
C ALA A 69 22.66 -16.41 -13.38
N CYS A 70 22.25 -17.33 -12.49
CA CYS A 70 23.11 -17.81 -11.41
C CYS A 70 24.37 -18.51 -11.95
N LYS A 71 24.20 -19.42 -12.93
CA LYS A 71 25.32 -20.13 -13.56
C LYS A 71 26.29 -19.21 -14.25
N ALA A 72 25.75 -18.22 -14.99
CA ALA A 72 26.57 -17.28 -15.75
C ALA A 72 27.39 -16.34 -14.84
N THR A 73 26.86 -15.98 -13.68
CA THR A 73 27.51 -15.06 -12.74
C THR A 73 28.25 -15.74 -11.60
N GLY A 74 28.03 -17.05 -11.41
CA GLY A 74 28.58 -17.80 -10.30
C GLY A 74 27.94 -17.44 -8.95
N ALA A 75 26.66 -17.04 -8.94
CA ALA A 75 25.91 -16.83 -7.71
C ALA A 75 25.66 -18.17 -7.00
N GLU A 76 25.95 -18.22 -5.70
CA GLU A 76 25.88 -19.43 -4.88
C GLU A 76 24.50 -19.66 -4.28
N ALA A 77 23.70 -18.58 -4.16
CA ALA A 77 22.36 -18.60 -3.56
C ALA A 77 21.44 -17.59 -4.24
N VAL A 78 20.11 -17.82 -4.11
CA VAL A 78 19.07 -16.94 -4.62
C VAL A 78 18.21 -16.45 -3.46
N HIS A 79 18.06 -15.12 -3.34
CA HIS A 79 17.06 -14.50 -2.48
C HIS A 79 15.83 -14.15 -3.31
N PRO A 80 14.66 -14.77 -3.06
CA PRO A 80 13.47 -14.58 -3.91
C PRO A 80 12.70 -13.30 -3.57
N GLY A 81 12.98 -12.62 -2.45
CA GLY A 81 12.16 -11.55 -1.92
C GLY A 81 10.76 -12.05 -1.52
N TYR A 82 9.72 -11.38 -2.00
CA TYR A 82 8.32 -11.78 -1.88
C TYR A 82 7.61 -11.68 -3.25
N GLY A 83 6.49 -12.37 -3.42
CA GLY A 83 5.81 -12.51 -4.72
C GLY A 83 6.62 -13.33 -5.71
N PHE A 84 6.33 -13.24 -6.99
CA PHE A 84 6.97 -13.98 -8.08
C PHE A 84 7.20 -15.47 -7.76
N LEU A 85 8.45 -15.88 -7.61
CA LEU A 85 8.85 -17.28 -7.38
C LEU A 85 9.07 -17.64 -5.90
N SER A 86 8.83 -16.70 -4.95
CA SER A 86 9.17 -16.88 -3.53
C SER A 86 8.44 -18.03 -2.84
N GLU A 87 7.22 -18.36 -3.28
CA GLU A 87 6.38 -19.43 -2.74
C GLU A 87 6.16 -20.58 -3.75
N ARG A 88 7.09 -20.74 -4.70
CA ARG A 88 7.05 -21.82 -5.70
C ARG A 88 7.98 -22.95 -5.28
N GLU A 89 7.38 -24.07 -4.80
CA GLU A 89 8.10 -25.29 -4.44
C GLU A 89 9.01 -25.78 -5.57
N SER A 90 8.50 -25.80 -6.82
CA SER A 90 9.23 -26.24 -8.00
C SER A 90 10.50 -25.42 -8.24
N PHE A 91 10.46 -24.11 -7.96
CA PHE A 91 11.63 -23.25 -8.10
C PHE A 91 12.71 -23.58 -7.05
N ALA A 92 12.31 -23.72 -5.78
CA ALA A 92 13.24 -24.09 -4.72
C ALA A 92 13.90 -25.46 -4.97
N LYS A 93 13.15 -26.44 -5.50
CA LYS A 93 13.69 -27.74 -5.94
C LYS A 93 14.67 -27.61 -7.11
N ALA A 94 14.30 -26.86 -8.15
CA ALA A 94 15.14 -26.66 -9.32
C ALA A 94 16.47 -25.97 -8.96
N LEU A 95 16.47 -25.02 -8.02
CA LEU A 95 17.72 -24.42 -7.51
C LEU A 95 18.59 -25.47 -6.82
N ALA A 96 18.01 -26.28 -5.92
CA ALA A 96 18.74 -27.33 -5.20
C ALA A 96 19.36 -28.39 -6.16
N GLU A 97 18.62 -28.79 -7.19
CA GLU A 97 19.10 -29.70 -8.24
C GLU A 97 20.30 -29.14 -9.03
N ASN A 98 20.40 -27.81 -9.11
CA ASN A 98 21.52 -27.11 -9.74
C ASN A 98 22.61 -26.69 -8.73
N GLY A 99 22.55 -27.13 -7.46
CA GLY A 99 23.56 -26.83 -6.44
C GLY A 99 23.53 -25.36 -5.97
N ILE A 100 22.41 -24.66 -6.14
CA ILE A 100 22.19 -23.27 -5.77
C ILE A 100 21.31 -23.25 -4.52
N ALA A 101 21.74 -22.53 -3.48
CA ALA A 101 20.96 -22.42 -2.24
C ALA A 101 19.74 -21.50 -2.44
N PHE A 102 18.59 -21.91 -1.91
CA PHE A 102 17.40 -21.05 -1.82
C PHE A 102 17.40 -20.32 -0.47
N ILE A 103 17.45 -18.99 -0.48
CA ILE A 103 17.36 -18.17 0.75
C ILE A 103 15.88 -18.02 1.10
N GLY A 104 15.35 -19.05 1.75
CA GLY A 104 13.94 -19.20 2.08
C GLY A 104 13.70 -20.53 2.79
N PRO A 105 12.43 -20.92 3.00
CA PRO A 105 12.06 -22.16 3.66
C PRO A 105 12.30 -23.39 2.77
N PRO A 106 12.24 -24.60 3.38
CA PRO A 106 12.39 -25.83 2.63
C PRO A 106 11.21 -26.09 1.68
N PRO A 107 11.43 -26.75 0.52
CA PRO A 107 10.38 -26.99 -0.47
C PRO A 107 9.14 -27.70 0.07
N ASN A 108 9.33 -28.68 0.98
CA ASN A 108 8.22 -29.40 1.62
C ASN A 108 7.30 -28.48 2.46
N ALA A 109 7.86 -27.49 3.14
CA ALA A 109 7.07 -26.52 3.91
C ALA A 109 6.30 -25.57 2.98
N ILE A 110 6.90 -25.15 1.85
CA ILE A 110 6.21 -24.36 0.82
C ILE A 110 5.02 -25.15 0.28
N ALA A 111 5.20 -26.42 -0.09
CA ALA A 111 4.15 -27.28 -0.60
C ALA A 111 3.03 -27.49 0.44
N ALA A 112 3.38 -27.81 1.69
CA ALA A 112 2.44 -28.10 2.76
C ALA A 112 1.55 -26.90 3.12
N MET A 113 2.10 -25.68 3.06
CA MET A 113 1.38 -24.46 3.39
C MET A 113 0.69 -23.80 2.19
N GLY A 114 1.05 -24.17 0.97
CA GLY A 114 0.48 -23.64 -0.27
C GLY A 114 -0.95 -24.09 -0.56
N ASP A 115 -1.39 -25.24 -0.04
CA ASP A 115 -2.78 -25.72 -0.14
C ASP A 115 -3.57 -25.31 1.11
N LYS A 116 -4.64 -24.54 0.93
CA LYS A 116 -5.44 -23.98 2.04
C LYS A 116 -6.15 -25.04 2.89
N ILE A 117 -6.59 -26.14 2.30
CA ILE A 117 -7.24 -27.22 3.04
C ILE A 117 -6.17 -28.01 3.81
N GLN A 118 -5.09 -28.37 3.16
CA GLN A 118 -3.99 -29.11 3.76
C GLN A 118 -3.36 -28.30 4.91
N SER A 119 -3.08 -27.01 4.71
CA SER A 119 -2.51 -26.14 5.74
C SER A 119 -3.39 -26.02 6.98
N LYS A 120 -4.74 -25.91 6.82
CA LYS A 120 -5.69 -25.91 7.94
C LYS A 120 -5.72 -27.24 8.69
N LYS A 121 -5.63 -28.37 7.99
CA LYS A 121 -5.53 -29.69 8.64
C LYS A 121 -4.26 -29.81 9.46
N LEU A 122 -3.11 -29.45 8.88
CA LEU A 122 -1.83 -29.46 9.59
C LEU A 122 -1.82 -28.50 10.79
N ALA A 123 -2.42 -27.30 10.65
CA ALA A 123 -2.56 -26.36 11.74
C ALA A 123 -3.38 -26.97 12.90
N LYS A 124 -4.50 -27.60 12.60
CA LYS A 124 -5.35 -28.27 13.61
C LYS A 124 -4.60 -29.42 14.30
N GLU A 125 -3.89 -30.24 13.55
CA GLU A 125 -3.06 -31.35 14.08
C GLU A 125 -1.91 -30.84 14.96
N ALA A 126 -1.35 -29.68 14.62
CA ALA A 126 -0.32 -29.00 15.43
C ALA A 126 -0.88 -28.26 16.67
N GLY A 127 -2.20 -28.33 16.91
CA GLY A 127 -2.86 -27.67 18.05
C GLY A 127 -3.09 -26.15 17.85
N VAL A 128 -3.04 -25.67 16.61
CA VAL A 128 -3.32 -24.27 16.28
C VAL A 128 -4.85 -24.07 16.16
N ASN A 129 -5.34 -22.97 16.71
CA ASN A 129 -6.75 -22.62 16.58
C ASN A 129 -7.11 -22.39 15.10
N VAL A 130 -8.07 -23.11 14.59
CA VAL A 130 -8.61 -22.90 13.23
C VAL A 130 -10.03 -22.35 13.33
N VAL A 131 -10.42 -21.54 12.34
CA VAL A 131 -11.81 -21.03 12.28
C VAL A 131 -12.75 -22.22 12.32
N PRO A 132 -13.75 -22.22 13.24
CA PRO A 132 -14.76 -23.29 13.27
C PRO A 132 -15.40 -23.46 11.89
N GLY A 133 -15.31 -24.64 11.34
CA GLY A 133 -15.77 -24.89 9.98
C GLY A 133 -15.63 -26.34 9.58
N TYR A 134 -16.06 -26.64 8.36
CA TYR A 134 -15.97 -27.97 7.78
C TYR A 134 -14.80 -28.04 6.80
N LEU A 135 -13.84 -28.91 7.09
CA LEU A 135 -12.60 -29.08 6.32
C LEU A 135 -12.66 -30.15 5.23
N GLY A 136 -13.85 -30.74 4.99
CA GLY A 136 -14.10 -31.72 3.94
C GLY A 136 -14.57 -31.09 2.64
N GLU A 137 -14.64 -31.89 1.58
CA GLU A 137 -15.35 -31.53 0.37
C GLU A 137 -16.86 -31.58 0.62
N ILE A 138 -17.57 -30.58 0.14
CA ILE A 138 -19.03 -30.47 0.26
C ILE A 138 -19.62 -30.85 -1.08
N ALA A 139 -20.38 -31.93 -1.11
CA ALA A 139 -20.86 -32.52 -2.34
C ALA A 139 -21.94 -31.68 -3.02
N ASP A 140 -22.89 -31.15 -2.25
CA ASP A 140 -24.04 -30.43 -2.76
C ASP A 140 -24.56 -29.35 -1.82
N THR A 141 -25.53 -28.58 -2.29
CA THR A 141 -26.17 -27.49 -1.56
C THR A 141 -26.90 -27.96 -0.30
N HIS A 142 -27.43 -29.18 -0.26
CA HIS A 142 -28.15 -29.70 0.90
C HIS A 142 -27.16 -29.99 2.04
N GLU A 143 -26.03 -30.59 1.72
CA GLU A 143 -24.95 -30.82 2.67
C GLU A 143 -24.35 -29.48 3.15
N ALA A 144 -24.20 -28.50 2.27
CA ALA A 144 -23.72 -27.14 2.60
C ALA A 144 -24.63 -26.48 3.66
N VAL A 145 -25.95 -26.59 3.50
CA VAL A 145 -26.92 -26.04 4.47
C VAL A 145 -26.81 -26.75 5.83
N ARG A 146 -26.69 -28.06 5.84
CA ARG A 146 -26.55 -28.84 7.09
C ARG A 146 -25.29 -28.41 7.83
N ILE A 147 -24.15 -28.33 7.13
CA ILE A 147 -22.87 -27.90 7.69
C ILE A 147 -22.94 -26.45 8.22
N ALA A 148 -23.55 -25.53 7.47
CA ALA A 148 -23.72 -24.16 7.90
C ALA A 148 -24.58 -24.03 9.15
N SER A 149 -25.64 -24.85 9.26
CA SER A 149 -26.50 -24.90 10.44
C SER A 149 -25.77 -25.46 11.66
N ASP A 150 -24.93 -26.48 11.48
CA ASP A 150 -24.11 -27.05 12.55
C ASP A 150 -23.05 -26.09 13.07
N ILE A 151 -22.42 -25.28 12.17
CA ILE A 151 -21.45 -24.23 12.52
C ILE A 151 -22.15 -23.05 13.22
N GLY A 152 -23.38 -22.77 12.84
CA GLY A 152 -24.17 -21.60 13.27
C GLY A 152 -23.86 -20.34 12.44
N TYR A 153 -24.97 -19.69 11.98
CA TYR A 153 -24.86 -18.45 11.19
C TYR A 153 -24.31 -17.25 12.00
N PRO A 154 -23.70 -16.25 11.37
CA PRO A 154 -23.34 -16.21 9.96
C PRO A 154 -22.14 -17.11 9.62
N VAL A 155 -22.11 -17.58 8.35
CA VAL A 155 -21.01 -18.38 7.82
C VAL A 155 -20.47 -17.79 6.53
N MET A 156 -19.21 -18.11 6.21
CA MET A 156 -18.54 -17.73 4.98
C MET A 156 -18.30 -18.96 4.12
N MET A 157 -18.80 -18.95 2.88
CA MET A 157 -18.48 -19.93 1.84
C MET A 157 -17.29 -19.45 1.05
N LYS A 158 -16.29 -20.30 0.84
CA LYS A 158 -15.04 -19.96 0.16
C LYS A 158 -14.64 -21.02 -0.85
N ALA A 159 -14.22 -20.59 -2.06
CA ALA A 159 -13.58 -21.49 -3.02
C ALA A 159 -12.19 -21.90 -2.50
N SER A 160 -11.86 -23.19 -2.60
CA SER A 160 -10.63 -23.77 -2.03
C SER A 160 -9.35 -23.13 -2.61
N ALA A 161 -9.31 -22.90 -3.92
CA ALA A 161 -8.19 -22.26 -4.61
C ALA A 161 -8.29 -20.72 -4.63
N GLY A 162 -9.34 -20.15 -4.02
CA GLY A 162 -9.63 -18.71 -4.05
C GLY A 162 -8.62 -17.86 -3.25
N GLY A 163 -8.36 -16.66 -3.73
CA GLY A 163 -7.54 -15.65 -3.07
C GLY A 163 -8.02 -14.24 -3.39
N GLY A 164 -7.62 -13.23 -2.57
CA GLY A 164 -7.96 -11.84 -2.82
C GLY A 164 -9.46 -11.51 -2.78
N GLY A 165 -10.27 -12.29 -2.05
CA GLY A 165 -11.72 -12.06 -1.93
C GLY A 165 -12.58 -12.62 -3.05
N LYS A 166 -12.02 -13.14 -4.13
CA LYS A 166 -12.76 -13.84 -5.18
C LYS A 166 -13.20 -15.24 -4.70
N GLY A 167 -14.43 -15.66 -5.05
CA GLY A 167 -14.98 -16.95 -4.62
C GLY A 167 -15.36 -16.98 -3.15
N MET A 168 -15.70 -15.86 -2.53
CA MET A 168 -16.16 -15.75 -1.14
C MET A 168 -17.57 -15.18 -1.07
N ARG A 169 -18.45 -15.81 -0.26
CA ARG A 169 -19.81 -15.34 -0.03
C ARG A 169 -20.22 -15.50 1.42
N LEU A 170 -20.70 -14.40 2.00
CA LEU A 170 -21.28 -14.38 3.33
C LEU A 170 -22.73 -14.86 3.29
N ALA A 171 -23.10 -15.72 4.25
CA ALA A 171 -24.46 -16.24 4.40
C ALA A 171 -24.94 -16.05 5.85
N TRP A 172 -26.02 -15.31 6.00
CA TRP A 172 -26.68 -15.04 7.28
C TRP A 172 -27.80 -16.03 7.59
N SER A 173 -28.20 -16.79 6.58
CA SER A 173 -29.34 -17.73 6.67
C SER A 173 -29.15 -18.93 5.76
N GLU A 174 -29.98 -19.95 5.96
CA GLU A 174 -30.07 -21.12 5.08
C GLU A 174 -30.35 -20.70 3.62
N LYS A 175 -31.22 -19.71 3.41
CA LYS A 175 -31.52 -19.21 2.08
C LYS A 175 -30.26 -18.69 1.37
N ASP A 176 -29.44 -17.92 2.06
CA ASP A 176 -28.21 -17.36 1.48
C ASP A 176 -27.22 -18.48 1.10
N VAL A 177 -27.14 -19.54 1.89
CA VAL A 177 -26.30 -20.71 1.55
C VAL A 177 -26.83 -21.40 0.29
N ARG A 178 -28.16 -21.61 0.16
CA ARG A 178 -28.76 -22.24 -1.02
C ARG A 178 -28.49 -21.43 -2.30
N GLU A 179 -28.62 -20.11 -2.24
CA GLU A 179 -28.42 -19.23 -3.37
C GLU A 179 -26.92 -19.04 -3.71
N GLY A 180 -26.06 -19.04 -2.69
CA GLY A 180 -24.64 -18.70 -2.81
C GLY A 180 -23.73 -19.88 -3.13
N PHE A 181 -24.02 -21.10 -2.69
CA PHE A 181 -23.11 -22.24 -2.78
C PHE A 181 -22.73 -22.58 -4.23
N GLU A 182 -23.74 -22.79 -5.10
CA GLU A 182 -23.53 -23.10 -6.52
C GLU A 182 -22.85 -21.95 -7.28
N ALA A 183 -23.14 -20.70 -6.88
CA ALA A 183 -22.48 -19.54 -7.45
C ALA A 183 -21.00 -19.49 -7.08
N THR A 184 -20.65 -19.82 -5.82
CA THR A 184 -19.26 -19.91 -5.36
C THR A 184 -18.49 -21.02 -6.07
N LYS A 185 -19.11 -22.19 -6.30
CA LYS A 185 -18.51 -23.29 -7.10
C LYS A 185 -18.17 -22.84 -8.52
N ARG A 186 -19.16 -22.23 -9.22
CA ARG A 186 -18.95 -21.73 -10.60
C ARG A 186 -17.85 -20.69 -10.68
N GLU A 187 -17.81 -19.76 -9.74
CA GLU A 187 -16.79 -18.71 -9.68
C GLU A 187 -15.40 -19.30 -9.39
N GLY A 188 -15.31 -20.29 -8.49
CA GLY A 188 -14.08 -21.02 -8.19
C GLY A 188 -13.52 -21.74 -9.42
N LEU A 189 -14.40 -22.47 -10.12
CA LEU A 189 -14.03 -23.19 -11.33
C LEU A 189 -13.57 -22.23 -12.44
N ALA A 190 -14.30 -21.15 -12.68
CA ALA A 190 -14.00 -20.19 -13.73
C ALA A 190 -12.71 -19.40 -13.48
N SER A 191 -12.45 -19.04 -12.21
CA SER A 191 -11.31 -18.18 -11.87
C SER A 191 -10.04 -18.95 -11.52
N PHE A 192 -10.17 -20.17 -10.99
CA PHE A 192 -9.04 -20.91 -10.41
C PHE A 192 -8.91 -22.35 -10.92
N GLY A 193 -9.88 -22.83 -11.71
CA GLY A 193 -9.91 -24.22 -12.19
C GLY A 193 -10.25 -25.26 -11.11
N ASP A 194 -10.74 -24.84 -9.94
CA ASP A 194 -11.11 -25.68 -8.79
C ASP A 194 -12.49 -25.28 -8.28
N ASP A 195 -13.44 -26.22 -8.27
CA ASP A 195 -14.83 -25.97 -7.84
C ASP A 195 -15.10 -26.36 -6.37
N ARG A 196 -14.07 -26.80 -5.65
CA ARG A 196 -14.20 -27.16 -4.24
C ARG A 196 -14.52 -25.93 -3.39
N VAL A 197 -15.55 -26.06 -2.55
CA VAL A 197 -15.99 -25.00 -1.62
C VAL A 197 -15.93 -25.54 -0.20
N PHE A 198 -15.46 -24.73 0.72
CA PHE A 198 -15.56 -24.98 2.16
C PHE A 198 -16.38 -23.89 2.86
N ILE A 199 -16.90 -24.22 4.04
CA ILE A 199 -17.74 -23.32 4.84
C ILE A 199 -17.12 -23.18 6.23
N GLU A 200 -17.00 -21.94 6.69
CA GLU A 200 -16.49 -21.64 8.02
C GLU A 200 -17.29 -20.52 8.69
N LYS A 201 -17.17 -20.43 10.01
CA LYS A 201 -17.78 -19.36 10.80
C LYS A 201 -17.30 -18.00 10.31
N PHE A 202 -18.22 -17.07 10.14
CA PHE A 202 -17.86 -15.67 9.91
C PHE A 202 -17.44 -15.01 11.22
N ILE A 203 -16.30 -14.33 11.21
CA ILE A 203 -15.77 -13.62 12.37
C ILE A 203 -16.20 -12.15 12.29
N GLU A 204 -16.90 -11.69 13.30
CA GLU A 204 -17.40 -10.31 13.38
C GLU A 204 -16.29 -9.35 13.83
N SER A 205 -16.35 -8.09 13.32
CA SER A 205 -15.32 -7.06 13.56
C SER A 205 -13.89 -7.59 13.41
N PRO A 206 -13.58 -8.25 12.27
CA PRO A 206 -12.34 -9.00 12.13
C PRO A 206 -11.12 -8.10 12.14
N ARG A 207 -10.10 -8.53 12.88
CA ARG A 207 -8.74 -7.99 12.81
C ARG A 207 -7.85 -8.98 12.10
N HIS A 208 -6.91 -8.49 11.34
CA HIS A 208 -5.86 -9.26 10.70
C HIS A 208 -4.57 -9.08 11.51
N ILE A 209 -4.25 -10.08 12.30
CA ILE A 209 -3.04 -10.12 13.10
C ILE A 209 -2.14 -11.23 12.57
N GLU A 210 -0.86 -10.98 12.51
CA GLU A 210 0.08 -11.98 12.01
C GLU A 210 1.30 -12.10 12.92
N ILE A 211 1.85 -13.32 13.01
CA ILE A 211 3.01 -13.64 13.84
C ILE A 211 4.21 -13.91 12.95
N GLN A 212 5.27 -13.11 13.11
CA GLN A 212 6.55 -13.36 12.48
C GLN A 212 7.25 -14.54 13.14
N VAL A 213 7.54 -15.58 12.37
CA VAL A 213 8.40 -16.69 12.81
C VAL A 213 9.76 -16.62 12.13
N LEU A 214 10.78 -17.11 12.81
CA LEU A 214 12.12 -17.28 12.27
C LEU A 214 12.70 -18.60 12.79
N GLY A 215 13.14 -19.44 11.89
CA GLY A 215 13.74 -20.74 12.24
C GLY A 215 15.11 -20.95 11.60
N ASP A 216 15.98 -21.73 12.25
CA ASP A 216 17.22 -22.22 11.68
C ASP A 216 17.10 -23.68 11.20
N GLN A 217 18.10 -24.16 10.49
CA GLN A 217 18.16 -25.55 10.00
C GLN A 217 18.53 -26.58 11.11
N HIS A 218 18.72 -26.11 12.36
CA HIS A 218 19.15 -26.91 13.51
C HIS A 218 18.02 -27.16 14.51
N GLY A 219 16.80 -26.65 14.21
CA GLY A 219 15.60 -26.89 15.01
C GLY A 219 15.25 -25.77 15.99
N THR A 220 16.01 -24.67 16.03
CA THR A 220 15.61 -23.47 16.76
C THR A 220 14.57 -22.71 15.97
N ILE A 221 13.39 -22.49 16.55
CA ILE A 221 12.32 -21.67 15.94
C ILE A 221 11.83 -20.71 17.03
N VAL A 222 11.77 -19.42 16.68
CA VAL A 222 11.29 -18.34 17.55
C VAL A 222 10.18 -17.55 16.87
N TYR A 223 9.32 -16.89 17.65
CA TYR A 223 8.42 -15.86 17.16
C TYR A 223 8.93 -14.47 17.58
N LEU A 224 8.78 -13.50 16.69
CA LEU A 224 9.33 -12.15 16.83
C LEU A 224 8.25 -11.09 17.11
N GLY A 225 7.14 -11.52 17.70
CA GLY A 225 5.98 -10.67 17.95
C GLY A 225 4.97 -10.68 16.81
N GLU A 226 3.93 -9.88 17.01
CA GLU A 226 2.85 -9.71 16.04
C GLU A 226 2.98 -8.40 15.27
N ARG A 227 2.26 -8.37 14.13
CA ARG A 227 1.92 -7.18 13.36
C ARG A 227 0.40 -7.06 13.25
N GLU A 228 -0.11 -5.84 13.36
CA GLU A 228 -1.49 -5.46 13.07
C GLU A 228 -1.58 -5.07 11.60
N CYS A 229 -2.36 -5.78 10.81
CA CYS A 229 -2.50 -5.58 9.37
C CYS A 229 -3.96 -5.39 8.95
N SER A 230 -4.81 -4.87 9.85
CA SER A 230 -6.25 -4.74 9.61
C SER A 230 -6.61 -3.63 8.62
N ILE A 231 -5.76 -2.60 8.46
CA ILE A 231 -6.06 -1.53 7.51
C ILE A 231 -5.80 -2.02 6.08
N GLN A 232 -6.87 -2.41 5.43
CA GLN A 232 -6.84 -3.05 4.11
C GLN A 232 -7.86 -2.39 3.16
N ARG A 233 -7.53 -2.38 1.87
CA ARG A 233 -8.45 -2.02 0.80
C ARG A 233 -8.53 -3.17 -0.20
N ARG A 234 -9.74 -3.73 -0.41
CA ARG A 234 -9.94 -4.90 -1.29
C ARG A 234 -8.97 -6.05 -0.95
N HIS A 235 -8.80 -6.34 0.35
CA HIS A 235 -7.88 -7.35 0.90
C HIS A 235 -6.38 -7.07 0.68
N GLN A 236 -6.02 -5.89 0.20
CA GLN A 236 -4.63 -5.46 0.11
C GLN A 236 -4.29 -4.60 1.33
N LYS A 237 -3.25 -4.96 2.06
CA LYS A 237 -2.75 -4.22 3.22
C LYS A 237 -2.28 -2.83 2.77
N VAL A 238 -2.56 -1.81 3.57
CA VAL A 238 -2.25 -0.40 3.29
C VAL A 238 -1.43 0.22 4.41
N VAL A 239 -1.75 -0.14 5.66
CA VAL A 239 -1.04 0.29 6.87
C VAL A 239 -0.81 -0.93 7.75
N GLU A 240 0.41 -1.09 8.23
CA GLU A 240 0.82 -2.12 9.16
C GLU A 240 1.52 -1.48 10.38
N GLU A 241 1.36 -2.08 11.54
CA GLU A 241 2.05 -1.63 12.76
C GLU A 241 2.52 -2.81 13.63
N ALA A 242 3.55 -2.58 14.39
CA ALA A 242 4.05 -3.50 15.41
C ALA A 242 4.44 -2.71 16.68
N PRO A 243 4.02 -3.20 17.86
CA PRO A 243 3.06 -4.28 18.10
C PRO A 243 1.61 -3.87 17.75
N SER A 244 0.64 -4.77 17.93
CA SER A 244 -0.79 -4.44 17.76
C SER A 244 -1.35 -3.70 18.97
N PRO A 245 -2.18 -2.64 18.79
CA PRO A 245 -2.84 -1.96 19.89
C PRO A 245 -3.93 -2.82 20.58
N PHE A 246 -4.25 -3.96 20.03
CA PHE A 246 -5.28 -4.87 20.54
C PHE A 246 -4.71 -6.08 21.27
N VAL A 247 -3.54 -6.56 20.88
CA VAL A 247 -2.95 -7.82 21.37
C VAL A 247 -2.32 -7.62 22.75
N THR A 248 -2.81 -8.38 23.74
CA THR A 248 -2.22 -8.41 25.08
C THR A 248 -0.95 -9.27 25.11
N PRO A 249 -0.08 -9.15 26.14
CA PRO A 249 1.08 -10.02 26.29
C PRO A 249 0.72 -11.52 26.32
N GLU A 250 -0.42 -11.88 26.94
CA GLU A 250 -0.92 -13.26 27.01
C GLU A 250 -1.37 -13.77 25.64
N MET A 251 -2.08 -12.93 24.88
CA MET A 251 -2.48 -13.25 23.49
C MET A 251 -1.25 -13.44 22.61
N ARG A 252 -0.28 -12.51 22.69
CA ARG A 252 0.99 -12.59 21.92
C ARG A 252 1.71 -13.90 22.19
N LYS A 253 1.81 -14.29 23.47
CA LYS A 253 2.42 -15.54 23.84
C LYS A 253 1.67 -16.74 23.26
N ALA A 254 0.35 -16.79 23.43
CA ALA A 254 -0.47 -17.89 22.93
C ALA A 254 -0.41 -18.03 21.39
N MET A 255 -0.53 -16.90 20.66
CA MET A 255 -0.40 -16.86 19.20
C MET A 255 1.00 -17.28 18.75
N GLY A 256 2.04 -16.77 19.43
CA GLY A 256 3.44 -17.07 19.12
C GLY A 256 3.77 -18.56 19.33
N GLU A 257 3.33 -19.15 20.44
CA GLU A 257 3.52 -20.58 20.72
C GLU A 257 2.82 -21.47 19.70
N GLN A 258 1.61 -21.10 19.26
CA GLN A 258 0.89 -21.82 18.21
C GLN A 258 1.59 -21.65 16.83
N ALA A 259 2.09 -20.46 16.51
CA ALA A 259 2.84 -20.22 15.29
C ALA A 259 4.13 -21.05 15.23
N VAL A 260 4.87 -21.12 16.34
CA VAL A 260 6.07 -21.97 16.46
C VAL A 260 5.71 -23.45 16.36
N ALA A 261 4.60 -23.89 16.97
CA ALA A 261 4.15 -25.28 16.87
C ALA A 261 3.85 -25.68 15.43
N LEU A 262 3.15 -24.83 14.67
CA LEU A 262 2.89 -25.04 13.25
C LEU A 262 4.17 -25.11 12.43
N ALA A 263 5.06 -24.12 12.61
CA ALA A 263 6.35 -24.08 11.91
C ALA A 263 7.17 -25.34 12.16
N ARG A 264 7.18 -25.82 13.41
CA ARG A 264 7.88 -27.07 13.80
C ARG A 264 7.26 -28.30 13.15
N ALA A 265 5.93 -28.37 13.09
CA ALA A 265 5.20 -29.50 12.50
C ALA A 265 5.51 -29.70 11.00
N VAL A 266 5.85 -28.63 10.28
CA VAL A 266 6.19 -28.69 8.85
C VAL A 266 7.70 -28.63 8.57
N GLY A 267 8.52 -28.66 9.64
CA GLY A 267 9.98 -28.59 9.50
C GLY A 267 10.48 -27.25 8.94
N TYR A 268 9.83 -26.15 9.32
CA TYR A 268 10.10 -24.82 8.80
C TYR A 268 11.43 -24.25 9.30
N TYR A 269 12.16 -23.61 8.41
CA TYR A 269 13.27 -22.71 8.72
C TYR A 269 13.20 -21.47 7.84
N SER A 270 14.04 -20.44 8.09
CA SER A 270 13.98 -19.10 7.49
C SER A 270 12.87 -18.24 8.09
N ALA A 271 12.66 -17.04 7.54
CA ALA A 271 11.57 -16.17 7.92
C ALA A 271 10.25 -16.62 7.30
N GLY A 272 9.18 -16.60 8.09
CA GLY A 272 7.83 -16.89 7.65
C GLY A 272 6.82 -16.19 8.54
N THR A 273 5.56 -16.16 8.12
CA THR A 273 4.51 -15.44 8.83
C THR A 273 3.25 -16.29 8.94
N VAL A 274 2.73 -16.42 10.15
CA VAL A 274 1.43 -17.07 10.41
C VAL A 274 0.37 -15.99 10.53
N GLU A 275 -0.54 -15.94 9.58
CA GLU A 275 -1.66 -14.98 9.55
C GLU A 275 -2.85 -15.53 10.33
N LEU A 276 -3.42 -14.66 11.17
CA LEU A 276 -4.53 -14.96 12.06
C LEU A 276 -5.67 -13.96 11.85
N ILE A 277 -6.91 -14.46 11.85
CA ILE A 277 -8.08 -13.63 12.02
C ILE A 277 -8.48 -13.60 13.49
N VAL A 278 -8.69 -12.40 14.02
CA VAL A 278 -9.02 -12.18 15.43
C VAL A 278 -10.37 -11.48 15.52
N SER A 279 -11.24 -11.93 16.42
CA SER A 279 -12.50 -11.20 16.68
C SER A 279 -12.20 -9.95 17.52
N GLY A 280 -12.45 -8.79 16.94
CA GLY A 280 -12.35 -7.50 17.66
C GLY A 280 -13.48 -7.30 18.68
N ALA A 281 -14.54 -8.10 18.59
CA ALA A 281 -15.66 -8.08 19.54
C ALA A 281 -15.40 -8.91 20.81
N ASP A 282 -14.43 -9.85 20.78
CA ASP A 282 -14.09 -10.70 21.93
C ASP A 282 -12.83 -10.20 22.66
N THR A 283 -13.06 -9.62 23.82
CA THR A 283 -11.97 -9.13 24.70
C THR A 283 -11.34 -10.21 25.58
N SER A 284 -11.80 -11.47 25.48
CA SER A 284 -11.25 -12.60 26.26
C SER A 284 -9.82 -12.98 25.83
N GLY A 285 -9.39 -12.55 24.65
CA GLY A 285 -8.11 -12.89 24.06
C GLY A 285 -8.00 -14.32 23.53
N LYS A 286 -9.11 -15.03 23.39
CA LYS A 286 -9.15 -16.44 22.95
C LYS A 286 -9.62 -16.63 21.51
N SER A 287 -10.32 -15.66 20.95
CA SER A 287 -10.92 -15.75 19.60
C SER A 287 -9.95 -15.29 18.53
N PHE A 288 -8.87 -16.03 18.35
CA PHE A 288 -7.93 -15.89 17.24
C PHE A 288 -7.78 -17.23 16.53
N TYR A 289 -7.72 -17.19 15.20
CA TYR A 289 -7.81 -18.37 14.35
C TYR A 289 -6.88 -18.27 13.16
N PHE A 290 -6.23 -19.37 12.81
CA PHE A 290 -5.35 -19.51 11.67
C PHE A 290 -6.07 -19.21 10.34
N LEU A 291 -5.47 -18.37 9.52
CA LEU A 291 -5.87 -18.12 8.14
C LEU A 291 -4.98 -18.88 7.16
N GLU A 292 -3.70 -18.52 7.16
CA GLU A 292 -2.69 -19.10 6.29
C GLU A 292 -1.29 -18.89 6.87
N MET A 293 -0.30 -19.58 6.30
CA MET A 293 1.11 -19.31 6.57
C MET A 293 1.80 -18.89 5.29
N ASN A 294 2.35 -17.68 5.30
CA ASN A 294 3.18 -17.19 4.20
C ASN A 294 4.60 -17.68 4.38
N THR A 295 5.05 -18.51 3.44
CA THR A 295 6.34 -19.19 3.48
C THR A 295 7.45 -18.35 2.84
N ARG A 296 7.50 -17.07 3.20
CA ARG A 296 8.42 -16.05 2.66
C ARG A 296 8.58 -14.88 3.61
N LEU A 297 9.50 -13.98 3.28
CA LEU A 297 9.52 -12.66 3.87
C LEU A 297 8.26 -11.87 3.46
N GLN A 298 7.65 -11.14 4.37
CA GLN A 298 6.50 -10.28 4.11
C GLN A 298 6.94 -8.87 3.71
N VAL A 299 6.06 -8.13 3.02
CA VAL A 299 6.28 -6.71 2.65
C VAL A 299 6.55 -5.90 3.92
N GLU A 300 5.73 -6.11 4.94
CA GLU A 300 5.67 -5.40 6.22
C GLU A 300 6.70 -5.87 7.27
N HIS A 301 7.73 -6.63 6.86
CA HIS A 301 8.81 -7.05 7.76
C HIS A 301 9.54 -5.89 8.47
N PRO A 302 9.64 -4.68 7.88
CA PRO A 302 10.34 -3.57 8.51
C PRO A 302 9.80 -3.18 9.88
N VAL A 303 8.48 -3.23 10.13
CA VAL A 303 7.94 -2.87 11.45
C VAL A 303 8.40 -3.85 12.54
N THR A 304 8.56 -5.13 12.20
CA THR A 304 9.16 -6.12 13.12
C THR A 304 10.65 -5.83 13.34
N GLU A 305 11.37 -5.46 12.30
CA GLU A 305 12.80 -5.11 12.42
C GLU A 305 13.01 -3.92 13.34
N GLU A 306 12.20 -2.86 13.21
CA GLU A 306 12.31 -1.65 14.02
C GLU A 306 12.06 -1.93 15.51
N VAL A 307 11.05 -2.74 15.84
CA VAL A 307 10.72 -3.03 17.25
C VAL A 307 11.61 -4.10 17.89
N THR A 308 12.25 -4.97 17.08
CA THR A 308 13.14 -6.04 17.59
C THR A 308 14.63 -5.70 17.50
N GLY A 309 15.00 -4.78 16.60
CA GLY A 309 16.40 -4.48 16.28
C GLY A 309 17.08 -5.56 15.42
N LEU A 310 16.33 -6.49 14.83
CA LEU A 310 16.85 -7.56 13.96
C LEU A 310 16.75 -7.17 12.49
N ASP A 311 17.74 -7.53 11.68
CA ASP A 311 17.64 -7.49 10.21
C ASP A 311 17.21 -8.88 9.71
N LEU A 312 15.93 -9.03 9.30
CA LEU A 312 15.37 -10.32 8.89
C LEU A 312 16.02 -10.86 7.61
N VAL A 313 16.42 -9.99 6.69
CA VAL A 313 17.14 -10.39 5.47
C VAL A 313 18.52 -10.96 5.83
N GLU A 314 19.22 -10.36 6.78
CA GLU A 314 20.48 -10.89 7.29
C GLU A 314 20.27 -12.28 7.90
N GLN A 315 19.24 -12.43 8.76
CA GLN A 315 18.94 -13.72 9.38
C GLN A 315 18.61 -14.80 8.34
N MET A 316 17.82 -14.46 7.30
CA MET A 316 17.52 -15.40 6.21
C MET A 316 18.79 -15.85 5.47
N ILE A 317 19.70 -14.93 5.17
CA ILE A 317 20.98 -15.25 4.50
C ILE A 317 21.84 -16.15 5.39
N ARG A 318 21.96 -15.86 6.68
CA ARG A 318 22.71 -16.66 7.65
C ARG A 318 22.15 -18.07 7.80
N VAL A 319 20.84 -18.19 7.95
CA VAL A 319 20.15 -19.49 8.04
C VAL A 319 20.35 -20.31 6.76
N ALA A 320 20.20 -19.69 5.59
CA ALA A 320 20.45 -20.38 4.31
C ALA A 320 21.90 -20.84 4.15
N ALA A 321 22.84 -20.11 4.74
CA ALA A 321 24.26 -20.51 4.81
C ALA A 321 24.55 -21.61 5.86
N GLY A 322 23.54 -22.12 6.59
CA GLY A 322 23.66 -23.18 7.58
C GLY A 322 24.03 -22.69 8.99
N GLU A 323 24.02 -21.40 9.26
CA GLU A 323 24.30 -20.87 10.58
C GLU A 323 23.11 -21.10 11.54
N LYS A 324 23.40 -21.27 12.81
CA LYS A 324 22.40 -21.31 13.87
C LYS A 324 21.96 -19.89 14.22
N LEU A 325 20.72 -19.74 14.68
CA LEU A 325 20.31 -18.50 15.32
C LEU A 325 21.17 -18.23 16.56
N SER A 326 21.66 -17.00 16.68
CA SER A 326 22.51 -16.58 17.81
C SER A 326 21.72 -16.19 19.07
N PHE A 327 20.39 -16.32 19.02
CA PHE A 327 19.47 -15.96 20.09
C PHE A 327 18.31 -16.96 20.19
N GLY A 328 17.70 -17.05 21.36
CA GLY A 328 16.51 -17.86 21.63
C GLY A 328 15.26 -17.00 21.86
N GLN A 329 14.14 -17.64 22.20
CA GLN A 329 12.87 -16.94 22.45
C GLN A 329 12.98 -15.93 23.61
N ASP A 330 13.74 -16.28 24.64
CA ASP A 330 13.89 -15.42 25.82
C ASP A 330 14.73 -14.16 25.56
N ASP A 331 15.43 -14.08 24.44
CA ASP A 331 16.23 -12.92 24.03
C ASP A 331 15.42 -11.92 23.23
N VAL A 332 14.29 -12.35 22.65
CA VAL A 332 13.42 -11.48 21.84
C VAL A 332 12.76 -10.43 22.72
N ARG A 333 12.95 -9.17 22.38
CA ARG A 333 12.35 -8.02 23.05
C ARG A 333 11.71 -7.10 22.04
N LEU A 334 10.45 -6.73 22.28
CA LEU A 334 9.78 -5.68 21.54
C LEU A 334 9.98 -4.35 22.27
N LYS A 335 10.47 -3.34 21.58
CA LYS A 335 10.69 -2.00 22.12
C LYS A 335 10.02 -0.98 21.24
N GLY A 336 9.33 -0.01 21.84
CA GLY A 336 8.67 1.06 21.14
C GLY A 336 7.54 0.58 20.22
N TRP A 337 7.28 1.34 19.20
CA TRP A 337 6.21 1.14 18.22
C TRP A 337 6.67 1.52 16.81
N ALA A 338 6.36 0.72 15.82
CA ALA A 338 6.66 1.01 14.42
C ALA A 338 5.40 0.96 13.57
N ILE A 339 5.29 1.88 12.61
CA ILE A 339 4.18 1.96 11.66
C ILE A 339 4.75 2.01 10.25
N GLU A 340 4.24 1.18 9.36
CA GLU A 340 4.55 1.19 7.93
C GLU A 340 3.33 1.66 7.15
N ASN A 341 3.56 2.54 6.19
CA ASN A 341 2.57 2.93 5.19
C ASN A 341 3.08 2.55 3.81
N ARG A 342 2.24 1.84 3.05
CA ARG A 342 2.55 1.50 1.65
C ARG A 342 2.17 2.65 0.73
N VAL A 343 3.17 3.32 0.18
CA VAL A 343 2.98 4.39 -0.80
C VAL A 343 2.78 3.77 -2.18
N TYR A 344 1.55 3.88 -2.69
CA TYR A 344 1.14 3.33 -3.97
C TYR A 344 0.92 4.41 -5.03
N ALA A 345 1.22 4.07 -6.29
CA ALA A 345 0.84 4.83 -7.48
C ALA A 345 -0.66 4.62 -7.80
N GLU A 346 -1.52 5.08 -6.90
CA GLU A 346 -2.98 5.01 -6.97
C GLU A 346 -3.57 6.35 -6.55
N ASP A 347 -4.51 6.88 -7.33
CA ASP A 347 -5.14 8.17 -7.04
C ASP A 347 -6.38 8.00 -6.14
N PRO A 348 -6.32 8.34 -4.84
CA PRO A 348 -7.42 8.14 -3.91
C PRO A 348 -8.62 9.04 -4.22
N TYR A 349 -8.41 10.21 -4.83
CA TYR A 349 -9.49 11.12 -5.23
C TYR A 349 -10.26 10.62 -6.47
N ARG A 350 -9.73 9.61 -7.16
CA ARG A 350 -10.35 8.96 -8.31
C ARG A 350 -10.66 7.49 -8.02
N GLY A 351 -11.06 7.16 -6.80
CA GLY A 351 -11.40 5.79 -6.39
C GLY A 351 -10.21 4.83 -6.40
N PHE A 352 -8.99 5.34 -6.19
CA PHE A 352 -7.73 4.57 -6.20
C PHE A 352 -7.42 3.95 -7.56
N LEU A 353 -7.70 4.67 -8.63
CA LEU A 353 -7.27 4.23 -9.96
C LEU A 353 -5.74 4.19 -10.03
N PRO A 354 -5.18 3.13 -10.63
CA PRO A 354 -3.74 3.03 -10.87
C PRO A 354 -3.24 4.21 -11.70
N SER A 355 -2.06 4.71 -11.37
CA SER A 355 -1.43 5.81 -12.06
C SER A 355 -0.02 5.41 -12.50
N THR A 356 0.16 5.28 -13.81
CA THR A 356 1.45 4.97 -14.43
C THR A 356 2.09 6.22 -14.99
N GLY A 357 3.39 6.18 -15.22
CA GLY A 357 4.10 7.25 -15.89
C GLY A 357 5.39 7.66 -15.19
N ARG A 358 5.89 8.81 -15.59
CA ARG A 358 7.18 9.32 -15.13
C ARG A 358 7.05 10.03 -13.78
N LEU A 359 7.91 9.68 -12.84
CA LEU A 359 8.13 10.44 -11.60
C LEU A 359 8.89 11.72 -11.94
N VAL A 360 8.15 12.81 -12.12
CA VAL A 360 8.74 14.12 -12.44
C VAL A 360 9.51 14.65 -11.25
N ARG A 361 9.00 14.37 -10.05
CA ARG A 361 9.66 14.63 -8.77
C ARG A 361 9.48 13.42 -7.86
N TYR A 362 10.56 13.06 -7.21
CA TYR A 362 10.56 12.04 -6.16
C TYR A 362 11.55 12.46 -5.07
N HIS A 363 11.01 12.95 -3.98
CA HIS A 363 11.78 13.39 -2.83
C HIS A 363 11.17 12.82 -1.55
N PRO A 364 11.66 11.64 -1.10
CA PRO A 364 11.22 11.04 0.15
C PRO A 364 11.65 11.92 1.34
N PRO A 365 11.01 11.78 2.52
CA PRO A 365 11.48 12.44 3.73
C PRO A 365 12.93 12.02 4.05
N ALA A 366 13.63 12.86 4.78
CA ALA A 366 14.97 12.52 5.26
C ALA A 366 14.88 11.32 6.22
N GLU A 367 15.78 10.37 6.07
CA GLU A 367 15.89 9.24 7.02
C GLU A 367 16.61 9.71 8.28
N GLU A 368 15.88 10.40 9.15
CA GLU A 368 16.35 10.79 10.47
C GLU A 368 16.12 9.66 11.51
N LYS A 369 16.47 9.91 12.76
CA LYS A 369 16.27 8.92 13.82
C LYS A 369 14.78 8.56 13.98
N GLY A 370 14.43 7.32 13.63
CA GLY A 370 13.08 6.80 13.71
C GLY A 370 12.26 6.97 12.41
N GLU A 371 12.92 7.30 11.30
CA GLU A 371 12.33 7.30 9.96
C GLU A 371 13.13 6.41 9.01
N ARG A 372 12.42 5.67 8.18
CA ARG A 372 13.00 4.76 7.19
C ARG A 372 12.15 4.73 5.93
N VAL A 373 12.81 4.76 4.77
CA VAL A 373 12.16 4.62 3.48
C VAL A 373 12.76 3.43 2.72
N ASP A 374 11.95 2.42 2.48
CA ASP A 374 12.32 1.32 1.59
C ASP A 374 11.68 1.59 0.22
N ASP A 375 12.47 1.97 -0.77
CA ASP A 375 12.01 2.33 -2.10
C ASP A 375 12.75 1.58 -3.21
N GLY A 376 12.14 1.58 -4.39
CA GLY A 376 12.70 0.97 -5.60
C GLY A 376 12.62 1.88 -6.82
N VAL A 377 12.39 3.17 -6.61
CA VAL A 377 12.24 4.19 -7.66
C VAL A 377 13.20 5.36 -7.43
N VAL A 378 13.34 6.22 -8.44
CA VAL A 378 14.10 7.47 -8.36
C VAL A 378 13.40 8.55 -9.17
N GLU A 379 13.70 9.81 -8.88
CA GLU A 379 13.27 10.93 -9.69
C GLU A 379 13.70 10.75 -11.16
N GLY A 380 12.78 11.03 -12.08
CA GLY A 380 12.96 10.78 -13.51
C GLY A 380 12.72 9.34 -13.95
N GLY A 381 12.54 8.42 -13.00
CA GLY A 381 12.13 7.04 -13.26
C GLY A 381 10.67 6.92 -13.72
N GLU A 382 10.26 5.73 -14.08
CA GLU A 382 8.91 5.44 -14.57
C GLU A 382 8.25 4.36 -13.71
N VAL A 383 6.99 4.58 -13.34
CA VAL A 383 6.12 3.55 -12.74
C VAL A 383 5.43 2.80 -13.87
N SER A 384 5.82 1.54 -14.04
CA SER A 384 5.38 0.69 -15.16
C SER A 384 4.00 0.08 -14.89
N MET A 385 3.22 -0.09 -15.96
CA MET A 385 1.92 -0.79 -15.93
C MET A 385 2.02 -2.31 -15.71
N PHE A 386 3.20 -2.89 -15.86
CA PHE A 386 3.39 -4.36 -15.84
C PHE A 386 3.53 -4.95 -14.43
N TYR A 387 3.74 -4.12 -13.41
CA TYR A 387 4.07 -4.56 -12.06
C TYR A 387 3.17 -3.92 -11.01
N ASP A 388 3.39 -4.30 -9.76
CA ASP A 388 2.69 -3.73 -8.60
C ASP A 388 2.87 -2.20 -8.52
N PRO A 389 1.84 -1.43 -8.13
CA PRO A 389 1.90 0.02 -8.05
C PRO A 389 2.73 0.57 -6.88
N MET A 390 3.39 -0.27 -6.09
CA MET A 390 4.16 0.17 -4.91
C MET A 390 5.36 1.02 -5.31
N ILE A 391 5.38 2.25 -4.83
CA ILE A 391 6.48 3.21 -5.01
C ILE A 391 7.51 3.02 -3.91
N ALA A 392 7.04 3.02 -2.66
CA ALA A 392 7.86 2.95 -1.46
C ALA A 392 7.06 2.43 -0.27
N LYS A 393 7.78 2.05 0.78
CA LYS A 393 7.27 1.88 2.14
C LYS A 393 7.85 2.97 3.00
N LEU A 394 7.02 3.70 3.71
CA LEU A 394 7.43 4.67 4.71
C LEU A 394 7.20 4.07 6.09
N ILE A 395 8.26 3.93 6.84
CA ILE A 395 8.25 3.33 8.17
C ILE A 395 8.69 4.39 9.19
N THR A 396 7.93 4.50 10.28
CA THR A 396 8.32 5.36 11.40
C THR A 396 8.31 4.59 12.70
N TYR A 397 9.24 4.94 13.58
CA TYR A 397 9.41 4.37 14.90
C TYR A 397 9.27 5.46 15.97
N GLY A 398 8.62 5.13 17.09
CA GLY A 398 8.52 5.97 18.29
C GLY A 398 8.59 5.12 19.56
N ASP A 399 8.86 5.75 20.69
CA ASP A 399 8.78 5.07 21.99
C ASP A 399 7.33 4.74 22.37
N THR A 400 6.38 5.49 21.81
CA THR A 400 4.93 5.25 21.94
C THR A 400 4.27 5.18 20.56
N ARG A 401 3.04 4.63 20.53
CA ARG A 401 2.24 4.57 19.30
C ARG A 401 1.90 5.96 18.77
N GLU A 402 1.52 6.87 19.65
CA GLU A 402 1.21 8.26 19.28
C GLU A 402 2.41 8.96 18.64
N GLU A 403 3.60 8.78 19.21
CA GLU A 403 4.83 9.34 18.65
C GLU A 403 5.13 8.79 17.25
N ALA A 404 4.97 7.48 17.05
CA ALA A 404 5.13 6.88 15.73
C ALA A 404 4.10 7.41 14.73
N ILE A 405 2.83 7.58 15.12
CA ILE A 405 1.77 8.17 14.28
C ILE A 405 2.09 9.61 13.90
N ASP A 406 2.45 10.45 14.88
CA ASP A 406 2.71 11.87 14.62
C ASP A 406 3.93 12.06 13.72
N ARG A 407 4.96 11.22 13.91
CA ARG A 407 6.12 11.17 13.01
C ARG A 407 5.75 10.72 11.61
N GLN A 408 4.84 9.73 11.50
CA GLN A 408 4.34 9.26 10.21
C GLN A 408 3.60 10.37 9.44
N ILE A 409 2.76 11.16 10.13
CA ILE A 409 2.07 12.31 9.53
C ILE A 409 3.08 13.34 9.01
N ALA A 410 4.07 13.70 9.81
CA ALA A 410 5.11 14.65 9.43
C ALA A 410 5.92 14.17 8.22
N ALA A 411 6.33 12.90 8.22
CA ALA A 411 7.07 12.29 7.12
C ALA A 411 6.23 12.21 5.82
N LEU A 412 4.93 11.91 5.90
CA LEU A 412 4.01 11.92 4.74
C LEU A 412 3.82 13.34 4.19
N ASP A 413 3.73 14.36 5.05
CA ASP A 413 3.64 15.75 4.60
C ASP A 413 4.93 16.21 3.89
N ALA A 414 6.09 15.67 4.28
CA ALA A 414 7.38 15.94 3.64
C ALA A 414 7.62 15.12 2.36
N PHE A 415 6.87 14.04 2.14
CA PHE A 415 7.04 13.17 0.98
C PHE A 415 6.51 13.81 -0.30
N ALA A 416 7.40 14.31 -1.16
CA ALA A 416 7.03 14.98 -2.40
C ALA A 416 7.13 14.02 -3.59
N ILE A 417 5.99 13.76 -4.24
CA ILE A 417 5.85 12.95 -5.46
C ILE A 417 5.05 13.76 -6.47
N ASP A 418 5.59 13.99 -7.68
CA ASP A 418 4.91 14.66 -8.77
C ASP A 418 5.00 13.81 -10.06
N GLY A 419 4.04 13.97 -10.95
CA GLY A 419 3.97 13.33 -12.26
C GLY A 419 2.99 12.18 -12.36
N ILE A 420 2.65 11.56 -11.25
CA ILE A 420 1.65 10.49 -11.15
C ILE A 420 0.71 10.72 -9.94
N GLY A 421 -0.47 10.11 -9.96
CA GLY A 421 -1.33 10.02 -8.78
C GLY A 421 -0.74 9.04 -7.76
N HIS A 422 -0.89 9.36 -6.48
CA HIS A 422 -0.38 8.56 -5.37
C HIS A 422 -1.28 8.68 -4.13
N ASN A 423 -1.19 7.74 -3.20
CA ASN A 423 -2.07 7.66 -2.04
C ASN A 423 -1.56 8.38 -0.78
N VAL A 424 -0.52 9.19 -0.86
CA VAL A 424 0.11 9.85 0.31
C VAL A 424 -0.88 10.66 1.15
N ASP A 425 -1.78 11.44 0.50
CA ASP A 425 -2.78 12.23 1.21
C ASP A 425 -3.75 11.33 1.99
N PHE A 426 -4.17 10.22 1.39
CA PHE A 426 -5.04 9.24 2.05
C PHE A 426 -4.35 8.58 3.25
N LEU A 427 -3.07 8.24 3.13
CA LEU A 427 -2.29 7.69 4.23
C LEU A 427 -2.19 8.67 5.40
N SER A 428 -1.92 9.95 5.12
CA SER A 428 -1.89 11.01 6.14
C SER A 428 -3.27 11.20 6.80
N ALA A 429 -4.35 11.12 6.03
CA ALA A 429 -5.71 11.18 6.57
C ALA A 429 -6.04 9.99 7.48
N LEU A 430 -5.61 8.77 7.10
CA LEU A 430 -5.76 7.58 7.94
C LEU A 430 -5.05 7.73 9.29
N MET A 431 -3.80 8.22 9.29
CA MET A 431 -3.03 8.43 10.53
C MET A 431 -3.69 9.43 11.47
N GLN A 432 -4.39 10.43 10.93
CA GLN A 432 -5.10 11.45 11.70
C GLN A 432 -6.49 11.01 12.16
N HIS A 433 -7.04 9.93 11.57
CA HIS A 433 -8.41 9.50 11.85
C HIS A 433 -8.59 9.09 13.31
N PRO A 434 -9.61 9.61 14.04
CA PRO A 434 -9.79 9.33 15.47
C PRO A 434 -9.85 7.83 15.80
N ARG A 435 -10.58 7.06 15.01
CA ARG A 435 -10.71 5.60 15.18
C ARG A 435 -9.37 4.87 14.99
N PHE A 436 -8.49 5.37 14.09
CA PHE A 436 -7.13 4.83 13.94
C PHE A 436 -6.28 5.16 15.16
N ARG A 437 -6.29 6.41 15.61
CA ARG A 437 -5.52 6.85 16.79
C ARG A 437 -5.94 6.10 18.06
N GLU A 438 -7.22 5.80 18.22
CA GLU A 438 -7.76 4.99 19.32
C GLU A 438 -7.46 3.48 19.19
N GLY A 439 -6.87 3.02 18.09
CA GLY A 439 -6.55 1.61 17.87
C GLY A 439 -7.79 0.73 17.60
N ARG A 440 -8.94 1.30 17.24
CA ARG A 440 -10.17 0.58 16.91
C ARG A 440 -10.20 0.15 15.43
N LEU A 441 -9.34 -0.80 15.10
CA LEU A 441 -9.07 -1.23 13.74
C LEU A 441 -9.88 -2.49 13.38
N THR A 442 -10.34 -2.57 12.14
CA THR A 442 -10.97 -3.75 11.53
C THR A 442 -10.60 -3.85 10.06
N THR A 443 -10.74 -5.02 9.46
CA THR A 443 -10.51 -5.17 8.00
C THR A 443 -11.53 -4.42 7.15
N GLY A 444 -12.64 -3.99 7.73
CA GLY A 444 -13.67 -3.16 7.11
C GLY A 444 -13.45 -1.65 7.25
N PHE A 445 -12.41 -1.22 7.99
CA PHE A 445 -12.19 0.18 8.37
C PHE A 445 -12.36 1.17 7.20
N ILE A 446 -11.67 0.94 6.09
CA ILE A 446 -11.69 1.88 4.95
C ILE A 446 -13.08 1.97 4.32
N ALA A 447 -13.77 0.84 4.17
CA ALA A 447 -15.12 0.82 3.60
C ALA A 447 -16.15 1.47 4.53
N GLU A 448 -15.96 1.35 5.84
CA GLU A 448 -16.83 1.92 6.87
C GLU A 448 -16.66 3.43 7.01
N GLU A 449 -15.42 3.93 6.98
CA GLU A 449 -15.11 5.36 7.22
C GLU A 449 -15.10 6.20 5.93
N TYR A 450 -14.95 5.57 4.76
CA TYR A 450 -14.94 6.24 3.45
C TYR A 450 -15.93 5.60 2.46
N PRO A 451 -17.23 5.47 2.81
CA PRO A 451 -18.22 4.79 1.96
C PRO A 451 -18.45 5.49 0.61
N GLU A 452 -18.33 6.83 0.58
CA GLU A 452 -18.46 7.65 -0.63
C GLU A 452 -17.11 7.90 -1.35
N GLY A 453 -16.03 7.25 -0.88
CA GLY A 453 -14.68 7.47 -1.37
C GLY A 453 -13.93 8.57 -0.61
N PHE A 454 -12.69 8.80 -1.01
CA PHE A 454 -11.81 9.77 -0.37
C PHE A 454 -11.89 11.14 -1.05
N THR A 455 -12.10 12.19 -0.29
CA THR A 455 -12.17 13.59 -0.77
C THR A 455 -11.15 14.51 -0.10
N GLY A 456 -10.28 13.96 0.76
CA GLY A 456 -9.33 14.69 1.59
C GLY A 456 -9.74 14.66 3.08
N ALA A 457 -8.76 14.82 3.95
CA ALA A 457 -9.00 14.98 5.38
C ALA A 457 -9.68 16.33 5.65
N PRO A 458 -10.66 16.42 6.58
CA PRO A 458 -11.28 17.68 6.92
C PRO A 458 -10.28 18.62 7.61
N ALA A 459 -10.15 19.85 7.11
CA ALA A 459 -9.32 20.87 7.74
C ALA A 459 -10.02 21.48 8.97
N SER A 460 -9.31 21.55 10.10
CA SER A 460 -9.76 22.31 11.25
C SER A 460 -9.65 23.83 11.00
N ASP A 461 -10.43 24.62 11.73
CA ASP A 461 -10.33 26.10 11.65
C ASP A 461 -8.92 26.59 12.00
N ALA A 462 -8.26 25.91 12.95
CA ALA A 462 -6.87 26.20 13.31
C ALA A 462 -5.92 25.97 12.13
N LEU A 463 -6.08 24.86 11.39
CA LEU A 463 -5.27 24.60 10.20
C LEU A 463 -5.54 25.61 9.09
N ARG A 464 -6.82 25.93 8.80
CA ARG A 464 -7.18 26.95 7.80
C ARG A 464 -6.55 28.31 8.09
N ARG A 465 -6.56 28.75 9.36
CA ARG A 465 -5.89 29.97 9.79
C ARG A 465 -4.37 29.91 9.58
N LYS A 466 -3.72 28.79 9.89
CA LYS A 466 -2.29 28.58 9.62
C LYS A 466 -1.97 28.64 8.12
N LEU A 467 -2.81 28.02 7.28
CA LEU A 467 -2.66 28.07 5.82
C LEU A 467 -2.89 29.47 5.26
N ALA A 468 -3.81 30.26 5.82
CA ALA A 468 -4.05 31.64 5.43
C ALA A 468 -2.82 32.52 5.75
N ALA A 469 -2.23 32.37 6.94
CA ALA A 469 -1.01 33.04 7.34
C ALA A 469 0.14 32.70 6.40
N LEU A 470 0.37 31.40 6.15
CA LEU A 470 1.41 30.91 5.26
C LEU A 470 1.22 31.43 3.84
N GLY A 471 0.01 31.37 3.29
CA GLY A 471 -0.32 31.90 1.98
C GLY A 471 0.01 33.40 1.84
N ALA A 472 -0.37 34.22 2.84
CA ALA A 472 -0.07 35.65 2.84
C ALA A 472 1.44 35.94 2.92
N LEU A 473 2.20 35.18 3.70
CA LEU A 473 3.67 35.30 3.76
C LEU A 473 4.33 34.93 2.43
N ILE A 474 3.89 33.82 1.82
CA ILE A 474 4.35 33.41 0.49
C ILE A 474 4.05 34.50 -0.55
N ALA A 475 2.80 35.01 -0.57
CA ALA A 475 2.41 36.09 -1.48
C ALA A 475 3.21 37.38 -1.24
N THR A 476 3.51 37.69 0.03
CA THR A 476 4.37 38.85 0.40
C THR A 476 5.80 38.68 -0.11
N ALA A 477 6.39 37.48 0.03
CA ALA A 477 7.73 37.19 -0.47
C ALA A 477 7.78 37.27 -2.02
N GLU A 478 6.78 36.70 -2.70
CA GLU A 478 6.61 36.80 -4.16
C GLU A 478 6.47 38.26 -4.61
N ALA A 479 5.62 39.03 -3.90
CA ALA A 479 5.43 40.44 -4.20
C ALA A 479 6.68 41.30 -3.97
N LYS A 480 7.47 41.02 -2.92
CA LYS A 480 8.76 41.65 -2.67
C LYS A 480 9.72 41.37 -3.82
N ARG A 481 9.84 40.09 -4.22
CA ARG A 481 10.70 39.69 -5.34
C ARG A 481 10.30 40.37 -6.67
N ALA A 482 8.99 40.39 -6.98
CA ALA A 482 8.46 40.97 -8.20
C ALA A 482 8.67 42.50 -8.29
N ARG A 483 8.81 43.16 -7.15
CA ARG A 483 9.04 44.64 -7.04
C ARG A 483 10.52 45.03 -6.91
N HIS A 484 11.39 44.05 -6.74
CA HIS A 484 12.83 44.32 -6.68
C HIS A 484 13.38 44.50 -8.09
N ILE A 485 13.86 45.70 -8.40
CA ILE A 485 14.44 46.08 -9.70
C ILE A 485 15.83 46.61 -9.45
N ASP A 486 16.85 45.95 -10.01
CA ASP A 486 18.23 46.41 -9.93
C ASP A 486 18.42 47.73 -10.71
N GLY A 487 19.10 48.72 -10.09
CA GLY A 487 19.32 50.01 -10.69
C GLY A 487 18.11 50.95 -10.66
N GLN A 488 17.06 50.66 -9.88
CA GLN A 488 15.91 51.54 -9.69
C GLN A 488 16.36 52.89 -9.11
N LEU A 489 15.95 54.00 -9.76
CA LEU A 489 16.30 55.38 -9.32
C LEU A 489 15.39 55.92 -8.22
N GLY A 490 14.26 55.32 -7.96
CA GLY A 490 13.30 55.73 -6.93
C GLY A 490 13.33 54.82 -5.69
N ALA A 491 12.51 55.13 -4.69
CA ALA A 491 12.34 54.26 -3.55
C ALA A 491 11.75 52.90 -3.98
N PRO A 492 12.19 51.79 -3.38
CA PRO A 492 11.61 50.47 -3.66
C PRO A 492 10.09 50.46 -3.40
N LEU A 493 9.35 49.80 -4.30
CA LEU A 493 7.92 49.59 -4.11
C LEU A 493 7.69 48.59 -2.97
N ALA A 494 6.95 49.01 -1.94
CA ALA A 494 6.60 48.13 -0.84
C ALA A 494 5.64 47.04 -1.30
N ALA A 495 5.81 45.80 -0.78
CA ALA A 495 4.80 44.74 -0.92
C ALA A 495 3.55 45.13 -0.15
N PRO A 496 2.33 44.64 -0.55
CA PRO A 496 1.13 44.82 0.26
C PRO A 496 1.33 44.25 1.67
N ALA A 497 0.78 44.92 2.66
CA ALA A 497 0.74 44.46 4.04
C ALA A 497 -0.56 43.72 4.34
N ASP A 498 -1.66 44.10 3.68
CA ASP A 498 -2.97 43.52 3.90
C ASP A 498 -3.37 42.61 2.73
N TRP A 499 -3.86 41.43 3.09
CA TRP A 499 -4.23 40.38 2.18
C TRP A 499 -5.59 39.79 2.57
N VAL A 500 -6.29 39.23 1.61
CA VAL A 500 -7.40 38.30 1.80
C VAL A 500 -6.92 36.95 1.28
N ALA A 501 -6.74 35.99 2.19
CA ALA A 501 -6.43 34.62 1.85
C ALA A 501 -7.73 33.81 1.79
N ARG A 502 -8.08 33.33 0.58
CA ARG A 502 -9.22 32.46 0.38
C ARG A 502 -8.74 31.01 0.42
N ILE A 503 -9.22 30.27 1.41
CA ILE A 503 -8.88 28.86 1.63
C ILE A 503 -10.14 28.04 1.38
N ASP A 504 -10.15 27.20 0.35
CA ASP A 504 -11.28 26.35 -0.03
C ASP A 504 -12.62 27.11 -0.11
N GLY A 505 -12.57 28.37 -0.59
CA GLY A 505 -13.72 29.24 -0.74
C GLY A 505 -14.02 30.16 0.46
N GLU A 506 -13.37 29.99 1.61
CA GLU A 506 -13.53 30.82 2.80
C GLU A 506 -12.48 31.93 2.87
N ASP A 507 -12.87 33.16 3.11
CA ASP A 507 -11.99 34.33 3.15
C ASP A 507 -11.48 34.64 4.58
N PHE A 508 -10.16 34.80 4.69
CA PHE A 508 -9.46 35.21 5.90
C PHE A 508 -8.72 36.52 5.64
N GLU A 509 -9.05 37.56 6.44
CA GLU A 509 -8.26 38.79 6.43
C GLU A 509 -6.92 38.55 7.12
N VAL A 510 -5.81 38.88 6.44
CA VAL A 510 -4.45 38.70 6.94
C VAL A 510 -3.69 39.99 6.82
N SER A 511 -3.09 40.46 7.93
CA SER A 511 -2.16 41.59 7.91
C SER A 511 -0.76 41.11 8.25
N VAL A 512 0.20 41.48 7.38
CA VAL A 512 1.65 41.17 7.49
C VAL A 512 2.39 42.50 7.62
N ASN A 513 2.84 42.83 8.80
CA ASN A 513 3.54 44.07 9.08
C ASN A 513 4.85 43.81 9.85
N GLY A 514 5.61 44.87 10.15
CA GLY A 514 6.89 44.75 10.88
C GLY A 514 6.77 44.23 12.32
N GLU A 515 5.54 44.20 12.88
CA GLU A 515 5.27 43.74 14.25
C GLU A 515 4.82 42.28 14.31
N GLY A 516 4.51 41.65 13.15
CA GLY A 516 4.05 40.27 13.10
C GLY A 516 3.02 40.00 12.03
N ILE A 517 2.28 38.91 12.22
CA ILE A 517 1.17 38.51 11.37
C ILE A 517 -0.10 38.36 12.19
N THR A 518 -1.22 38.84 11.64
CA THR A 518 -2.54 38.59 12.23
C THR A 518 -3.47 37.96 11.20
N VAL A 519 -4.30 37.02 11.63
CA VAL A 519 -5.33 36.36 10.81
C VAL A 519 -6.69 36.57 11.51
N ALA A 520 -7.63 37.16 10.79
CA ALA A 520 -8.94 37.54 11.35
C ALA A 520 -8.81 38.32 12.67
N GLY A 521 -7.86 39.25 12.72
CA GLY A 521 -7.59 40.10 13.90
C GLY A 521 -6.83 39.44 15.06
N ALA A 522 -6.56 38.11 15.00
CA ALA A 522 -5.79 37.42 16.04
C ALA A 522 -4.33 37.19 15.60
N PRO A 523 -3.36 37.49 16.49
CA PRO A 523 -1.95 37.33 16.18
C PRO A 523 -1.57 35.83 16.01
N LEU A 524 -0.54 35.58 15.20
CA LEU A 524 0.11 34.29 15.02
C LEU A 524 1.63 34.51 15.02
N THR A 525 2.35 33.58 15.63
CA THR A 525 3.82 33.51 15.54
C THR A 525 4.18 32.58 14.41
N VAL A 526 4.96 33.05 13.43
CA VAL A 526 5.36 32.24 12.28
C VAL A 526 6.85 32.36 12.07
N ASP A 527 7.54 31.23 12.13
CA ASP A 527 8.93 31.08 11.66
C ASP A 527 8.88 30.36 10.30
N LEU A 528 9.33 31.03 9.25
CA LEU A 528 9.21 30.57 7.87
C LEU A 528 10.48 30.86 7.07
N GLY A 529 11.17 29.81 6.61
CA GLY A 529 12.31 29.89 5.71
C GLY A 529 11.91 29.72 4.24
N TYR A 530 11.05 30.59 3.69
CA TYR A 530 10.58 30.49 2.31
C TYR A 530 11.35 31.39 1.34
N THR A 531 11.78 30.79 0.22
CA THR A 531 12.28 31.51 -0.95
C THR A 531 11.36 31.25 -2.15
N PRO A 532 10.96 32.32 -2.91
CA PRO A 532 10.11 32.15 -4.09
C PRO A 532 10.64 31.12 -5.08
N GLY A 533 9.78 30.11 -5.39
CA GLY A 533 10.11 28.96 -6.23
C GLY A 533 10.27 27.64 -5.47
N GLN A 534 10.37 27.66 -4.15
CA GLN A 534 10.32 26.44 -3.34
C GLN A 534 8.94 25.79 -3.44
N ARG A 535 8.92 24.46 -3.52
CA ARG A 535 7.69 23.66 -3.61
C ARG A 535 7.37 22.88 -2.33
N LEU A 536 8.34 22.67 -1.48
CA LEU A 536 8.17 22.13 -0.14
C LEU A 536 8.56 23.22 0.85
N VAL A 537 7.67 23.54 1.75
CA VAL A 537 7.83 24.61 2.72
C VAL A 537 7.62 24.06 4.12
N GLU A 538 8.59 24.30 4.96
CA GLU A 538 8.55 23.97 6.38
C GLU A 538 8.38 25.28 7.17
N ALA A 539 7.43 25.29 8.08
CA ALA A 539 7.15 26.42 8.94
C ALA A 539 6.88 25.98 10.39
N ILE A 540 7.20 26.81 11.35
CA ILE A 540 6.74 26.67 12.74
C ILE A 540 5.71 27.76 12.98
N ILE A 541 4.45 27.37 13.25
CA ILE A 541 3.34 28.29 13.46
C ILE A 541 2.75 28.07 14.85
N ASP A 542 2.85 29.06 15.72
CA ASP A 542 2.50 28.99 17.15
C ASP A 542 3.19 27.82 17.89
N GLY A 543 4.44 27.52 17.50
CA GLY A 543 5.22 26.42 18.06
C GLY A 543 4.97 25.05 17.42
N ASP A 544 3.97 24.91 16.55
CA ASP A 544 3.67 23.66 15.87
C ASP A 544 4.35 23.59 14.50
N PRO A 545 5.10 22.52 14.18
CA PRO A 545 5.67 22.31 12.86
C PRO A 545 4.58 21.99 11.83
N LEU A 546 4.69 22.60 10.67
CA LEU A 546 3.80 22.41 9.53
C LEU A 546 4.62 22.34 8.24
N THR A 547 4.55 21.20 7.54
CA THR A 547 5.15 21.03 6.22
C THR A 547 4.04 21.07 5.17
N VAL A 548 4.24 21.88 4.12
CA VAL A 548 3.27 22.09 3.05
C VAL A 548 3.92 21.96 1.70
N LYS A 549 3.36 21.11 0.85
CA LYS A 549 3.72 21.04 -0.59
C LYS A 549 2.97 22.14 -1.34
N LEU A 550 3.68 22.90 -2.16
CA LEU A 550 3.14 24.03 -2.93
C LEU A 550 3.12 23.71 -4.42
N GLU A 551 1.95 23.83 -5.02
CA GLU A 551 1.80 23.80 -6.47
C GLU A 551 1.14 25.10 -6.96
N ARG A 552 1.72 25.76 -7.97
CA ARG A 552 1.13 26.96 -8.58
C ARG A 552 0.05 26.54 -9.57
N LYS A 553 -1.17 27.00 -9.37
CA LYS A 553 -2.33 26.69 -10.24
C LYS A 553 -2.94 27.99 -10.79
N GLY A 554 -2.36 28.49 -11.89
CA GLY A 554 -2.77 29.77 -12.45
C GLY A 554 -2.53 30.93 -11.48
N SER A 555 -3.62 31.57 -11.02
CA SER A 555 -3.58 32.68 -10.05
C SER A 555 -3.69 32.24 -8.60
N SER A 556 -3.91 30.94 -8.33
CA SER A 556 -3.99 30.34 -6.99
C SER A 556 -2.82 29.39 -6.74
N TRP A 557 -2.78 28.87 -5.52
CA TRP A 557 -1.88 27.83 -5.07
C TRP A 557 -2.71 26.62 -4.66
N LEU A 558 -2.19 25.44 -4.91
CA LEU A 558 -2.65 24.22 -4.28
C LEU A 558 -1.66 23.90 -3.14
N PHE A 559 -2.14 23.94 -1.90
CA PHE A 559 -1.40 23.55 -0.72
C PHE A 559 -1.78 22.14 -0.33
N THR A 560 -0.80 21.24 -0.28
CA THR A 560 -1.06 19.86 0.16
C THR A 560 -0.36 19.62 1.49
N THR A 561 -1.14 19.28 2.50
CA THR A 561 -0.68 18.99 3.87
C THR A 561 -1.79 18.28 4.65
N ARG A 562 -1.41 17.55 5.68
CA ARG A 562 -2.36 16.92 6.62
C ARG A 562 -3.46 16.10 5.93
N GLY A 563 -3.09 15.42 4.82
CA GLY A 563 -3.99 14.51 4.12
C GLY A 563 -5.05 15.19 3.23
N ALA A 564 -4.86 16.44 2.86
CA ALA A 564 -5.76 17.15 1.96
C ALA A 564 -5.03 18.12 1.05
N LYS A 565 -5.70 18.46 -0.06
CA LYS A 565 -5.32 19.50 -1.01
C LYS A 565 -6.23 20.71 -0.80
N HIS A 566 -5.65 21.87 -0.55
CA HIS A 566 -6.35 23.12 -0.28
C HIS A 566 -6.13 24.11 -1.43
N ASP A 567 -7.23 24.64 -2.01
CA ASP A 567 -7.13 25.76 -2.97
C ASP A 567 -6.90 27.06 -2.16
N VAL A 568 -5.73 27.67 -2.36
CA VAL A 568 -5.29 28.87 -1.67
C VAL A 568 -5.13 30.01 -2.64
N ARG A 569 -5.99 31.01 -2.56
CA ARG A 569 -5.90 32.22 -3.36
C ARG A 569 -5.66 33.41 -2.46
N VAL A 570 -4.53 34.10 -2.67
CA VAL A 570 -4.15 35.28 -1.88
C VAL A 570 -4.30 36.53 -2.75
N LEU A 571 -5.17 37.43 -2.32
CA LEU A 571 -5.56 38.62 -3.06
C LEU A 571 -5.37 39.87 -2.19
N THR A 572 -5.12 41.01 -2.83
CA THR A 572 -5.29 42.30 -2.09
C THR A 572 -6.76 42.49 -1.76
N PRO A 573 -7.13 43.29 -0.70
CA PRO A 573 -8.53 43.50 -0.33
C PRO A 573 -9.38 44.01 -1.51
N ARG A 574 -8.82 44.90 -2.34
CA ARG A 574 -9.51 45.41 -3.54
C ARG A 574 -9.74 44.29 -4.58
N SER A 575 -8.73 43.43 -4.81
CA SER A 575 -8.86 42.34 -5.77
C SER A 575 -9.87 41.29 -5.26
N ALA A 576 -9.89 41.01 -3.97
CA ALA A 576 -10.85 40.10 -3.34
C ALA A 576 -12.30 40.58 -3.52
N ALA A 577 -12.56 41.89 -3.29
CA ALA A 577 -13.86 42.47 -3.51
C ALA A 577 -14.31 42.37 -4.98
N LEU A 578 -13.40 42.56 -5.93
CA LEU A 578 -13.69 42.46 -7.37
C LEU A 578 -13.86 41.02 -7.82
N ALA A 579 -13.21 40.05 -7.19
CA ALA A 579 -13.30 38.64 -7.55
C ALA A 579 -14.72 38.09 -7.42
N GLY A 580 -15.55 38.66 -6.54
CA GLY A 580 -16.97 38.28 -6.41
C GLY A 580 -17.83 38.60 -7.64
N TYR A 581 -17.36 39.44 -8.57
CA TYR A 581 -18.04 39.74 -9.84
C TYR A 581 -17.57 38.88 -11.02
N MET A 582 -16.59 37.99 -10.80
CA MET A 582 -16.12 37.09 -11.86
C MET A 582 -17.14 36.00 -12.16
N ILE A 583 -17.40 35.79 -13.44
CA ILE A 583 -18.29 34.71 -13.91
C ILE A 583 -17.56 33.38 -13.77
N GLU A 584 -18.20 32.43 -13.11
CA GLU A 584 -17.70 31.06 -13.02
C GLU A 584 -17.78 30.37 -14.38
N LYS A 585 -16.66 29.83 -14.85
CA LYS A 585 -16.63 29.06 -16.11
C LYS A 585 -17.01 27.61 -15.81
N VAL A 586 -18.14 27.19 -16.37
CA VAL A 586 -18.56 25.78 -16.30
C VAL A 586 -17.67 24.97 -17.24
N PRO A 587 -17.05 23.87 -16.78
CA PRO A 587 -16.32 22.95 -17.64
C PRO A 587 -17.20 22.36 -18.75
N PRO A 588 -16.64 21.97 -19.91
CA PRO A 588 -17.41 21.29 -20.94
C PRO A 588 -17.98 19.97 -20.43
N ASP A 589 -19.22 19.67 -20.80
CA ASP A 589 -19.86 18.39 -20.49
C ASP A 589 -19.26 17.28 -21.36
N LEU A 590 -18.52 16.38 -20.73
CA LEU A 590 -17.92 15.20 -21.37
C LEU A 590 -18.74 13.92 -21.15
N SER A 591 -19.90 14.00 -20.52
CA SER A 591 -20.74 12.84 -20.15
C SER A 591 -21.28 12.05 -21.35
N LYS A 592 -21.11 12.56 -22.57
CA LYS A 592 -21.41 11.85 -23.82
C LYS A 592 -20.30 10.89 -24.26
N TYR A 593 -19.18 10.84 -23.56
CA TYR A 593 -18.08 9.93 -23.87
C TYR A 593 -17.81 9.01 -22.70
N LEU A 594 -17.54 7.73 -22.96
CA LEU A 594 -16.85 6.88 -22.03
C LEU A 594 -15.35 7.02 -22.31
N LEU A 595 -14.67 7.72 -21.42
CA LEU A 595 -13.22 7.93 -21.52
C LEU A 595 -12.47 6.89 -20.71
N CYS A 596 -11.28 6.50 -21.18
CA CYS A 596 -10.38 5.64 -20.42
C CYS A 596 -9.75 6.45 -19.27
N PRO A 597 -10.02 6.11 -18.01
CA PRO A 597 -9.57 6.93 -16.87
C PRO A 597 -8.09 6.78 -16.55
N MET A 598 -7.40 5.77 -17.12
CA MET A 598 -6.00 5.44 -16.86
C MET A 598 -5.40 4.70 -18.05
N PRO A 599 -4.06 4.71 -18.24
CA PRO A 599 -3.43 3.86 -19.25
C PRO A 599 -3.63 2.38 -18.90
N GLY A 600 -4.07 1.58 -19.86
CA GLY A 600 -4.32 0.17 -19.63
C GLY A 600 -4.68 -0.61 -20.89
N LEU A 601 -4.85 -1.91 -20.72
CA LEU A 601 -5.30 -2.82 -21.77
C LEU A 601 -6.83 -2.98 -21.67
N LEU A 602 -7.56 -2.69 -22.75
CA LEU A 602 -8.99 -3.00 -22.83
C LEU A 602 -9.17 -4.52 -22.95
N THR A 603 -9.62 -5.18 -21.88
CA THR A 603 -9.76 -6.64 -21.82
C THR A 603 -11.14 -7.12 -22.24
N ALA A 604 -12.18 -6.33 -21.97
CA ALA A 604 -13.55 -6.65 -22.36
C ALA A 604 -14.36 -5.40 -22.70
N LEU A 605 -15.28 -5.55 -23.66
CA LEU A 605 -16.30 -4.58 -24.01
C LEU A 605 -17.65 -5.29 -23.98
N HIS A 606 -18.61 -4.78 -23.19
CA HIS A 606 -19.89 -5.45 -22.92
C HIS A 606 -21.05 -4.88 -23.73
N VAL A 607 -20.82 -3.87 -24.56
CA VAL A 607 -21.83 -3.19 -25.34
C VAL A 607 -21.34 -2.93 -26.77
N GLY A 608 -22.28 -2.81 -27.71
CA GLY A 608 -22.04 -2.48 -29.09
C GLY A 608 -22.79 -1.21 -29.53
N GLU A 609 -22.53 -0.76 -30.76
CA GLU A 609 -23.25 0.39 -31.37
C GLU A 609 -24.75 0.11 -31.43
N GLY A 610 -25.57 1.07 -31.01
CA GLY A 610 -27.03 0.97 -30.96
C GLY A 610 -27.57 0.37 -29.64
N ASP A 611 -26.73 -0.13 -28.76
CA ASP A 611 -27.18 -0.71 -27.48
C ASP A 611 -27.68 0.38 -26.53
N LYS A 612 -28.78 0.10 -25.84
CA LYS A 612 -29.29 0.93 -24.75
C LYS A 612 -28.62 0.52 -23.47
N VAL A 613 -28.14 1.49 -22.71
CA VAL A 613 -27.46 1.29 -21.43
C VAL A 613 -28.18 2.04 -20.31
N GLU A 614 -28.12 1.48 -19.12
CA GLU A 614 -28.66 2.08 -17.89
C GLU A 614 -27.54 2.62 -17.00
N ALA A 615 -27.85 3.60 -16.16
CA ALA A 615 -26.88 4.12 -15.18
C ALA A 615 -26.35 3.00 -14.28
N GLY A 616 -25.01 2.94 -14.11
CA GLY A 616 -24.33 1.90 -13.34
C GLY A 616 -24.07 0.59 -14.11
N GLN A 617 -24.58 0.43 -15.34
CA GLN A 617 -24.33 -0.76 -16.15
C GLN A 617 -22.83 -0.88 -16.50
N PRO A 618 -22.20 -2.07 -16.35
CA PRO A 618 -20.84 -2.31 -16.83
C PRO A 618 -20.77 -2.17 -18.37
N LEU A 619 -19.81 -1.41 -18.85
CA LEU A 619 -19.63 -1.14 -20.28
C LEU A 619 -18.33 -1.72 -20.83
N ALA A 620 -17.24 -1.55 -20.10
CA ALA A 620 -15.91 -1.99 -20.49
C ALA A 620 -15.07 -2.41 -19.28
N VAL A 621 -14.07 -3.23 -19.53
CA VAL A 621 -13.07 -3.60 -18.50
C VAL A 621 -11.69 -3.22 -19.01
N VAL A 622 -10.98 -2.42 -18.22
CA VAL A 622 -9.60 -2.01 -18.50
C VAL A 622 -8.70 -2.60 -17.42
N GLU A 623 -7.70 -3.37 -17.84
CA GLU A 623 -6.66 -3.91 -16.95
C GLU A 623 -5.46 -2.96 -16.92
N ALA A 624 -5.06 -2.59 -15.72
CA ALA A 624 -3.82 -1.86 -15.45
C ALA A 624 -3.20 -2.37 -14.16
N MET A 625 -1.88 -2.57 -14.11
CA MET A 625 -1.14 -3.03 -12.92
C MET A 625 -1.76 -4.27 -12.25
N LYS A 626 -2.18 -5.26 -13.07
CA LYS A 626 -2.86 -6.50 -12.63
C LYS A 626 -4.22 -6.29 -11.96
N MET A 627 -4.79 -5.09 -12.05
CA MET A 627 -6.13 -4.79 -11.55
C MET A 627 -7.10 -4.60 -12.71
N GLU A 628 -8.23 -5.29 -12.66
CA GLU A 628 -9.34 -5.08 -13.57
C GLU A 628 -10.22 -3.94 -13.06
N ASN A 629 -10.43 -2.93 -13.92
CA ASN A 629 -11.27 -1.79 -13.62
C ASN A 629 -12.48 -1.80 -14.53
N ILE A 630 -13.66 -1.97 -13.93
CA ILE A 630 -14.93 -2.01 -14.63
C ILE A 630 -15.42 -0.58 -14.82
N LEU A 631 -15.47 -0.13 -16.06
CA LEU A 631 -16.04 1.15 -16.44
C LEU A 631 -17.55 1.00 -16.62
N ARG A 632 -18.32 1.91 -16.01
CA ARG A 632 -19.78 1.87 -15.96
C ARG A 632 -20.38 3.11 -16.58
N ALA A 633 -21.61 2.98 -17.09
CA ALA A 633 -22.39 4.12 -17.55
C ALA A 633 -22.71 5.08 -16.39
N GLU A 634 -22.40 6.36 -16.54
CA GLU A 634 -22.78 7.39 -15.57
C GLU A 634 -24.27 7.70 -15.62
N LYS A 635 -24.87 7.61 -16.79
CA LYS A 635 -26.29 7.85 -17.06
C LYS A 635 -26.84 6.88 -18.11
N ALA A 636 -28.16 6.77 -18.19
CA ALA A 636 -28.79 6.03 -19.26
C ALA A 636 -28.56 6.72 -20.61
N GLY A 637 -28.37 5.96 -21.68
CA GLY A 637 -28.13 6.47 -23.03
C GLY A 637 -28.15 5.38 -24.09
N ILE A 638 -27.83 5.75 -25.30
CA ILE A 638 -27.64 4.82 -26.45
C ILE A 638 -26.18 4.96 -26.89
N VAL A 639 -25.52 3.85 -27.13
CA VAL A 639 -24.15 3.84 -27.67
C VAL A 639 -24.22 4.27 -29.16
N ALA A 640 -23.70 5.45 -29.43
CA ALA A 640 -23.65 5.97 -30.83
C ALA A 640 -22.48 5.36 -31.58
N LYS A 641 -21.32 5.19 -30.94
CA LYS A 641 -20.10 4.69 -31.59
C LYS A 641 -19.20 3.96 -30.62
N VAL A 642 -18.50 2.93 -31.12
CA VAL A 642 -17.46 2.19 -30.44
C VAL A 642 -16.10 2.55 -31.05
N GLU A 643 -15.21 3.18 -30.29
CA GLU A 643 -13.93 3.69 -30.79
C GLU A 643 -12.74 2.77 -30.45
N ALA A 644 -12.91 1.83 -29.50
CA ALA A 644 -11.88 0.91 -29.07
C ALA A 644 -12.37 -0.54 -29.02
N LYS A 645 -11.48 -1.50 -29.17
CA LYS A 645 -11.77 -2.95 -29.15
C LYS A 645 -10.94 -3.69 -28.09
N PRO A 646 -11.42 -4.83 -27.59
CA PRO A 646 -10.63 -5.69 -26.73
C PRO A 646 -9.25 -6.03 -27.33
N GLY A 647 -8.19 -5.88 -26.54
CA GLY A 647 -6.79 -6.01 -26.96
C GLY A 647 -6.09 -4.69 -27.25
N ASP A 648 -6.81 -3.56 -27.34
CA ASP A 648 -6.19 -2.26 -27.54
C ASP A 648 -5.55 -1.73 -26.24
N SER A 649 -4.37 -1.16 -26.37
CA SER A 649 -3.72 -0.40 -25.30
C SER A 649 -4.18 1.05 -25.36
N LEU A 650 -4.85 1.51 -24.30
CA LEU A 650 -5.49 2.82 -24.24
C LEU A 650 -4.66 3.79 -23.38
N ALA A 651 -4.55 5.03 -23.82
CA ALA A 651 -4.03 6.13 -23.02
C ALA A 651 -5.12 6.71 -22.10
N VAL A 652 -4.72 7.55 -21.14
CA VAL A 652 -5.68 8.38 -20.38
C VAL A 652 -6.48 9.25 -21.33
N ASP A 653 -7.78 9.40 -21.04
CA ASP A 653 -8.74 10.17 -21.80
C ASP A 653 -9.00 9.67 -23.25
N ALA A 654 -8.45 8.49 -23.61
CA ALA A 654 -8.83 7.85 -24.86
C ALA A 654 -10.33 7.53 -24.87
N VAL A 655 -11.02 7.90 -25.95
CA VAL A 655 -12.45 7.62 -26.09
C VAL A 655 -12.65 6.12 -26.35
N ILE A 656 -13.48 5.48 -25.53
CA ILE A 656 -13.87 4.07 -25.68
C ILE A 656 -15.22 3.98 -26.38
N LEU A 657 -16.20 4.77 -25.90
CA LEU A 657 -17.56 4.84 -26.44
C LEU A 657 -18.02 6.29 -26.56
N GLU A 658 -18.88 6.56 -27.55
CA GLU A 658 -19.64 7.79 -27.66
C GLU A 658 -21.14 7.47 -27.48
N PHE A 659 -21.86 8.30 -26.72
CA PHE A 659 -23.30 8.20 -26.50
C PHE A 659 -24.05 9.30 -27.26
N GLU A 660 -25.31 8.99 -27.66
CA GLU A 660 -26.21 9.96 -28.30
C GLU A 660 -26.62 11.09 -27.35
#